data_551e41da7df3687506d13ce2793421aa
#
_entry.id   551e41da7df3687506d13ce2793421aa
#
_cell.length_a   1.000
_cell.length_b   1.000
_cell.length_c   1.000
_cell.angle_alpha   90.00
_cell.angle_beta   90.00
_cell.angle_gamma   90.00
#
_symmetry.space_group_name_H-M   'P 1'
#
loop_
_entity.id
_entity.type
_entity.pdbx_description
1 polymer ?
#
loop_
_entity_poly.entity_id
_entity_poly.type
_entity_poly.pdbx_seq_one_letter_code
_entity_poly.pdbx_strand_id
1 'polypeptide(L)'
;MRQLRGWLVAVGMLVPVAAAAQGGQRGQGGAPRLLTVDDLFALKEVGEPQISPDARWVAYTVTTTDLKAEKSESRLWMAPLAGGEGGAVPLTVPGSSASAPRWSPDGRYVSFLAARKTGAPGDSEPKTQVWALDRRGGEARPLTHVPQGVEAYEWSPDGSKLVLVIRDTFPTWTSSKAARPWVITRLQFKRDEVGYLDTLRTHLYVFTPASNALTQITSGNYDDTEPAWRPDGKSIAFASNRSDNPDGNLDTNIWIVVADNADRGKTLRQVTTNPGPDGQPAWSPDGQWIAYVTVVEPDLIWYATDHLAVVPAQGGGGAPQVLTRTLDRNLARPRFSPDGKAIYFLVDDHGERDVARIELSGKNLSRPIAGELDVRSFALGPNGALAALIATPARPGEIFRLERGQVKQVTFTNDSVLAGLRLASVEKTRFPSRDGTQIEGFVYTPPGFARGTPPPAPALLRIHGGPVAQYTWAFNFEAQLLAARGYVVIHVNPRGSSGYGQDFCRAIWADWGNKDYDDVMAGVDDAVRRGYADPKRLGVGGWSYGGILTNYVITKTDRFAAAISGASEVLYAANYGHDHYQYEWERELGLPWKNRELWERLSPFNAVERIVTPTLLMGGDKDWNVPVQNVEQLYQALRRLGRPTELVVYPGQSHRIRTPSYLKDRLERYLAWYDRYVKGTGGTVTGLER
;
A
#
# COMPACT_ATOMS: atom_id res chain seq x y z
N MET A 1 62.98 7.65 -10.81
CA MET A 1 62.19 6.52 -11.30
C MET A 1 60.95 6.40 -10.41
N ARG A 2 59.84 6.99 -10.87
CA ARG A 2 58.57 6.97 -10.18
C ARG A 2 57.61 6.06 -10.95
N GLN A 3 57.13 4.98 -10.32
CA GLN A 3 56.10 4.14 -10.88
C GLN A 3 54.73 4.69 -10.43
N LEU A 4 53.94 5.11 -11.40
CA LEU A 4 52.52 5.43 -11.29
C LEU A 4 51.72 4.10 -11.33
N ARG A 5 51.01 3.82 -10.27
CA ARG A 5 49.96 2.77 -10.27
C ARG A 5 48.62 3.43 -10.65
N GLY A 6 48.10 3.05 -11.83
CA GLY A 6 46.80 3.47 -12.31
C GLY A 6 45.69 2.72 -11.59
N TRP A 7 44.64 3.43 -11.21
CA TRP A 7 43.38 2.91 -10.72
C TRP A 7 42.49 2.60 -11.95
N LEU A 8 42.17 1.34 -12.13
CA LEU A 8 41.11 0.91 -13.08
C LEU A 8 39.74 1.16 -12.44
N VAL A 9 39.07 2.16 -12.95
CA VAL A 9 37.61 2.37 -12.71
C VAL A 9 36.87 1.41 -13.63
N ALA A 10 36.22 0.42 -13.07
CA ALA A 10 35.32 -0.44 -13.82
C ALA A 10 34.03 0.34 -14.10
N VAL A 11 33.88 0.82 -15.33
CA VAL A 11 32.65 1.35 -15.87
C VAL A 11 31.73 0.16 -16.18
N GLY A 12 30.69 -0.02 -15.35
CA GLY A 12 29.63 -0.98 -15.63
C GLY A 12 28.82 -0.52 -16.84
N MET A 13 28.92 -1.25 -17.93
CA MET A 13 28.04 -1.07 -19.09
C MET A 13 26.62 -1.49 -18.74
N LEU A 14 25.70 -0.53 -18.76
CA LEU A 14 24.26 -0.76 -18.83
C LEU A 14 23.93 -1.39 -20.19
N VAL A 15 23.57 -2.66 -20.16
CA VAL A 15 23.03 -3.35 -21.35
C VAL A 15 21.52 -3.18 -21.33
N PRO A 16 20.89 -2.62 -22.36
CA PRO A 16 19.43 -2.54 -22.44
C PRO A 16 18.84 -3.96 -22.54
N VAL A 17 17.86 -4.25 -21.72
CA VAL A 17 17.09 -5.51 -21.76
C VAL A 17 16.25 -5.51 -23.03
N ALA A 18 16.73 -6.12 -24.10
CA ALA A 18 15.92 -6.48 -25.26
C ALA A 18 15.06 -7.68 -24.88
N ALA A 19 13.75 -7.49 -24.81
CA ALA A 19 12.79 -8.57 -24.63
C ALA A 19 12.78 -9.48 -25.87
N ALA A 20 13.37 -10.67 -25.75
CA ALA A 20 13.23 -11.73 -26.74
C ALA A 20 11.80 -12.30 -26.66
N ALA A 21 10.96 -11.97 -27.62
CA ALA A 21 9.65 -12.58 -27.81
C ALA A 21 9.82 -14.03 -28.27
N GLN A 22 9.51 -14.99 -27.39
CA GLN A 22 9.31 -16.38 -27.79
C GLN A 22 7.87 -16.55 -28.30
N GLY A 23 7.73 -17.14 -29.49
CA GLY A 23 6.49 -17.26 -30.23
C GLY A 23 5.46 -18.15 -29.58
N GLY A 24 4.43 -17.55 -29.00
CA GLY A 24 3.13 -18.17 -28.76
C GLY A 24 2.19 -17.84 -29.92
N GLN A 25 1.34 -18.77 -30.33
CA GLN A 25 0.40 -18.66 -31.43
C GLN A 25 -0.36 -17.33 -31.41
N ARG A 26 -0.16 -16.51 -32.45
CA ARG A 26 -0.92 -15.27 -32.66
C ARG A 26 -2.36 -15.64 -33.02
N GLY A 27 -3.28 -15.47 -32.06
CA GLY A 27 -4.69 -15.28 -32.38
C GLY A 27 -4.84 -14.06 -33.31
N GLN A 28 -5.79 -14.09 -34.24
CA GLN A 28 -6.13 -12.97 -35.11
C GLN A 28 -6.53 -11.73 -34.31
N GLY A 29 -5.56 -10.93 -33.87
CA GLY A 29 -5.77 -9.70 -33.12
C GLY A 29 -5.76 -8.52 -34.09
N GLY A 30 -6.80 -7.68 -34.06
CA GLY A 30 -6.80 -6.35 -34.66
C GLY A 30 -5.62 -5.50 -34.16
N ALA A 31 -5.34 -4.35 -34.83
CA ALA A 31 -4.29 -3.44 -34.37
C ALA A 31 -4.50 -3.01 -32.92
N PRO A 32 -3.41 -2.88 -32.09
CA PRO A 32 -3.54 -2.50 -30.70
C PRO A 32 -4.28 -1.16 -30.54
N ARG A 33 -5.26 -1.13 -29.63
CA ARG A 33 -6.10 0.02 -29.34
C ARG A 33 -5.63 0.82 -28.11
N LEU A 34 -6.19 2.00 -27.93
CA LEU A 34 -5.98 2.79 -26.73
C LEU A 34 -6.73 2.17 -25.53
N LEU A 35 -6.19 2.39 -24.33
CA LEU A 35 -6.78 1.95 -23.07
C LEU A 35 -8.08 2.74 -22.79
N THR A 36 -9.07 2.06 -22.24
CA THR A 36 -10.39 2.60 -21.85
C THR A 36 -10.68 2.33 -20.38
N VAL A 37 -11.75 2.92 -19.84
CA VAL A 37 -12.15 2.68 -18.43
C VAL A 37 -12.49 1.20 -18.20
N ASP A 38 -13.09 0.52 -19.18
CA ASP A 38 -13.49 -0.89 -19.04
C ASP A 38 -12.28 -1.83 -18.90
N ASP A 39 -11.11 -1.43 -19.36
CA ASP A 39 -9.87 -2.20 -19.19
C ASP A 39 -9.44 -2.33 -17.72
N LEU A 40 -9.92 -1.44 -16.82
CA LEU A 40 -9.72 -1.60 -15.39
C LEU A 40 -10.27 -2.95 -14.89
N PHE A 41 -11.39 -3.39 -15.43
CA PHE A 41 -12.07 -4.63 -15.04
C PHE A 41 -11.57 -5.85 -15.83
N ALA A 42 -10.88 -5.64 -16.94
CA ALA A 42 -10.22 -6.70 -17.69
C ALA A 42 -8.85 -7.06 -17.10
N LEU A 43 -8.15 -6.10 -16.52
CA LEU A 43 -6.89 -6.33 -15.82
C LEU A 43 -7.13 -7.04 -14.48
N LYS A 44 -6.23 -7.97 -14.16
CA LYS A 44 -6.28 -8.77 -12.94
C LYS A 44 -5.15 -8.33 -12.01
N GLU A 45 -5.43 -8.39 -10.71
CA GLU A 45 -4.41 -8.11 -9.69
C GLU A 45 -3.78 -9.40 -9.19
N VAL A 46 -2.46 -9.50 -9.27
CA VAL A 46 -1.66 -10.61 -8.74
C VAL A 46 -1.23 -10.25 -7.32
N GLY A 47 -1.44 -11.18 -6.38
CA GLY A 47 -1.09 -10.99 -4.97
C GLY A 47 0.29 -11.55 -4.61
N GLU A 48 0.60 -11.51 -3.33
CA GLU A 48 1.91 -11.86 -2.78
C GLU A 48 2.35 -13.30 -3.10
N PRO A 49 3.60 -13.52 -3.55
CA PRO A 49 4.14 -14.85 -3.76
C PRO A 49 4.45 -15.56 -2.44
N GLN A 50 4.23 -16.88 -2.41
CA GLN A 50 4.64 -17.78 -1.35
C GLN A 50 5.37 -18.96 -1.97
N ILE A 51 6.68 -19.08 -1.75
CA ILE A 51 7.48 -20.19 -2.27
C ILE A 51 7.23 -21.45 -1.43
N SER A 52 7.03 -22.59 -2.09
CA SER A 52 6.85 -23.87 -1.41
C SER A 52 8.11 -24.31 -0.65
N PRO A 53 7.98 -25.14 0.42
CA PRO A 53 9.13 -25.65 1.16
C PRO A 53 10.15 -26.45 0.33
N ASP A 54 9.73 -27.04 -0.79
CA ASP A 54 10.61 -27.71 -1.75
C ASP A 54 11.19 -26.75 -2.81
N ALA A 55 10.89 -25.45 -2.72
CA ALA A 55 11.29 -24.40 -3.65
C ALA A 55 10.93 -24.65 -5.13
N ARG A 56 9.93 -25.50 -5.40
CA ARG A 56 9.51 -25.87 -6.76
C ARG A 56 8.31 -25.08 -7.25
N TRP A 57 7.49 -24.54 -6.33
CA TRP A 57 6.23 -23.88 -6.62
C TRP A 57 6.16 -22.53 -5.97
N VAL A 58 5.35 -21.66 -6.55
CA VAL A 58 4.90 -20.42 -5.93
C VAL A 58 3.38 -20.40 -5.89
N ALA A 59 2.81 -20.19 -4.69
CA ALA A 59 1.38 -19.94 -4.48
C ALA A 59 1.16 -18.42 -4.39
N TYR A 60 0.03 -17.95 -4.93
CA TYR A 60 -0.33 -16.53 -4.95
C TYR A 60 -1.83 -16.37 -5.18
N THR A 61 -2.34 -15.16 -5.06
CA THR A 61 -3.73 -14.85 -5.39
C THR A 61 -3.84 -14.12 -6.72
N VAL A 62 -4.96 -14.32 -7.41
CA VAL A 62 -5.36 -13.51 -8.57
C VAL A 62 -6.75 -12.97 -8.29
N THR A 63 -6.87 -11.64 -8.24
CA THR A 63 -8.13 -10.93 -8.05
C THR A 63 -8.68 -10.50 -9.39
N THR A 64 -9.97 -10.82 -9.62
CA THR A 64 -10.76 -10.40 -10.77
C THR A 64 -11.94 -9.57 -10.29
N THR A 65 -12.33 -8.58 -11.09
CA THR A 65 -13.47 -7.72 -10.78
C THR A 65 -14.61 -7.98 -11.77
N ASP A 66 -15.79 -8.29 -11.24
CA ASP A 66 -17.02 -8.43 -12.02
C ASP A 66 -17.89 -7.18 -11.83
N LEU A 67 -17.94 -6.35 -12.85
CA LEU A 67 -18.71 -5.12 -12.85
C LEU A 67 -20.23 -5.37 -12.73
N LYS A 68 -20.73 -6.48 -13.31
CA LYS A 68 -22.17 -6.81 -13.23
C LYS A 68 -22.59 -7.33 -11.86
N ALA A 69 -21.71 -8.11 -11.24
CA ALA A 69 -21.93 -8.64 -9.89
C ALA A 69 -21.53 -7.64 -8.79
N GLU A 70 -21.00 -6.47 -9.13
CA GLU A 70 -20.54 -5.41 -8.20
C GLU A 70 -19.56 -5.92 -7.15
N LYS A 71 -18.63 -6.79 -7.54
CA LYS A 71 -17.67 -7.38 -6.61
C LYS A 71 -16.37 -7.78 -7.24
N SER A 72 -15.32 -7.77 -6.42
CA SER A 72 -14.03 -8.38 -6.72
C SER A 72 -13.88 -9.72 -6.00
N GLU A 73 -13.25 -10.68 -6.65
CA GLU A 73 -13.00 -12.00 -6.11
C GLU A 73 -11.54 -12.39 -6.30
N SER A 74 -10.90 -12.79 -5.20
CA SER A 74 -9.52 -13.28 -5.18
C SER A 74 -9.51 -14.80 -5.15
N ARG A 75 -8.82 -15.43 -6.10
CA ARG A 75 -8.64 -16.87 -6.17
C ARG A 75 -7.20 -17.25 -5.91
N LEU A 76 -7.01 -18.39 -5.29
CA LEU A 76 -5.68 -18.96 -5.07
C LEU A 76 -5.19 -19.65 -6.35
N TRP A 77 -3.94 -19.37 -6.71
CA TRP A 77 -3.24 -19.93 -7.86
C TRP A 77 -1.89 -20.51 -7.43
N MET A 78 -1.35 -21.40 -8.25
CA MET A 78 -0.02 -21.98 -8.09
C MET A 78 0.66 -22.06 -9.45
N ALA A 79 1.96 -21.76 -9.49
CA ALA A 79 2.78 -21.88 -10.69
C ALA A 79 4.12 -22.58 -10.36
N PRO A 80 4.74 -23.31 -11.30
CA PRO A 80 6.12 -23.78 -11.15
C PRO A 80 7.08 -22.59 -11.01
N LEU A 81 7.87 -22.54 -9.94
CA LEU A 81 8.81 -21.46 -9.71
C LEU A 81 9.87 -21.37 -10.82
N ALA A 82 10.29 -22.51 -11.35
CA ALA A 82 11.24 -22.58 -12.46
C ALA A 82 10.68 -22.05 -13.79
N GLY A 83 9.37 -21.81 -13.88
CA GLY A 83 8.67 -21.60 -15.15
C GLY A 83 8.63 -22.93 -15.96
N GLY A 84 8.05 -22.91 -17.17
CA GLY A 84 8.05 -24.06 -18.07
C GLY A 84 6.68 -24.71 -18.28
N GLU A 85 6.66 -25.94 -18.79
CA GLU A 85 5.46 -26.70 -19.11
C GLU A 85 4.59 -26.94 -17.87
N GLY A 86 3.28 -26.72 -18.00
CA GLY A 86 2.29 -26.89 -16.95
C GLY A 86 1.64 -25.58 -16.49
N GLY A 87 2.26 -24.42 -16.74
CA GLY A 87 1.66 -23.09 -16.51
C GLY A 87 1.13 -22.84 -15.09
N ALA A 88 0.51 -21.70 -14.90
CA ALA A 88 -0.19 -21.36 -13.67
C ALA A 88 -1.57 -22.04 -13.63
N VAL A 89 -1.89 -22.66 -12.49
CA VAL A 89 -3.17 -23.37 -12.28
C VAL A 89 -3.96 -22.73 -11.13
N PRO A 90 -5.28 -22.54 -11.27
CA PRO A 90 -6.13 -22.13 -10.18
C PRO A 90 -6.30 -23.28 -9.18
N LEU A 91 -6.14 -22.98 -7.89
CA LEU A 91 -6.35 -23.94 -6.82
C LEU A 91 -7.75 -23.86 -6.21
N THR A 92 -8.39 -22.69 -6.26
CA THR A 92 -9.75 -22.51 -5.75
C THR A 92 -10.73 -22.22 -6.87
N VAL A 93 -11.98 -22.68 -6.68
CA VAL A 93 -13.08 -22.41 -7.63
C VAL A 93 -13.65 -21.00 -7.42
N PRO A 94 -14.36 -20.42 -8.43
CA PRO A 94 -15.11 -19.18 -8.26
C PRO A 94 -16.19 -19.27 -7.19
N GLY A 95 -16.56 -18.10 -6.64
CA GLY A 95 -17.67 -17.95 -5.70
C GLY A 95 -17.27 -17.64 -4.26
N SER A 96 -15.97 -17.62 -3.95
CA SER A 96 -15.50 -17.27 -2.61
C SER A 96 -14.05 -16.79 -2.64
N SER A 97 -13.82 -15.58 -2.18
CA SER A 97 -12.48 -15.01 -2.07
C SER A 97 -11.58 -15.80 -1.13
N ALA A 98 -10.32 -15.93 -1.52
CA ALA A 98 -9.22 -16.51 -0.74
C ALA A 98 -8.12 -15.47 -0.59
N SER A 99 -7.54 -15.36 0.61
CA SER A 99 -6.44 -14.44 0.92
C SER A 99 -5.38 -15.09 1.81
N ALA A 100 -4.25 -14.41 1.99
CA ALA A 100 -3.16 -14.83 2.87
C ALA A 100 -2.74 -16.31 2.65
N PRO A 101 -2.33 -16.72 1.43
CA PRO A 101 -1.87 -18.08 1.20
C PRO A 101 -0.62 -18.41 2.04
N ARG A 102 -0.58 -19.61 2.59
CA ARG A 102 0.58 -20.16 3.31
C ARG A 102 0.77 -21.62 2.95
N TRP A 103 2.00 -22.05 2.76
CA TRP A 103 2.32 -23.47 2.66
C TRP A 103 2.36 -24.10 4.04
N SER A 104 1.83 -25.32 4.17
CA SER A 104 2.19 -26.14 5.32
C SER A 104 3.68 -26.48 5.26
N PRO A 105 4.39 -26.62 6.40
CA PRO A 105 5.83 -26.90 6.41
C PRO A 105 6.26 -28.15 5.65
N ASP A 106 5.40 -29.18 5.57
CA ASP A 106 5.60 -30.38 4.77
C ASP A 106 5.35 -30.18 3.26
N GLY A 107 4.91 -28.98 2.85
CA GLY A 107 4.60 -28.65 1.46
C GLY A 107 3.39 -29.36 0.88
N ARG A 108 2.62 -30.08 1.69
CA ARG A 108 1.45 -30.83 1.22
C ARG A 108 0.24 -29.94 0.99
N TYR A 109 0.00 -29.00 1.89
CA TYR A 109 -1.18 -28.13 1.85
C TYR A 109 -0.81 -26.70 1.50
N VAL A 110 -1.73 -26.03 0.80
CA VAL A 110 -1.79 -24.57 0.75
C VAL A 110 -2.99 -24.14 1.59
N SER A 111 -2.74 -23.45 2.69
CA SER A 111 -3.77 -22.88 3.54
C SER A 111 -4.04 -21.43 3.14
N PHE A 112 -5.22 -20.90 3.49
CA PHE A 112 -5.65 -19.56 3.16
C PHE A 112 -6.81 -19.12 4.05
N LEU A 113 -7.06 -17.83 4.10
CA LEU A 113 -8.23 -17.25 4.75
C LEU A 113 -9.38 -17.15 3.75
N ALA A 114 -10.57 -17.57 4.16
CA ALA A 114 -11.80 -17.37 3.40
C ALA A 114 -13.04 -17.35 4.30
N ALA A 115 -14.01 -16.51 3.95
CA ALA A 115 -15.33 -16.50 4.55
C ALA A 115 -16.28 -17.40 3.72
N ARG A 116 -16.35 -18.67 4.08
CA ARG A 116 -17.18 -19.70 3.44
C ARG A 116 -18.03 -20.40 4.49
N LYS A 117 -19.19 -20.92 4.09
CA LYS A 117 -19.95 -21.82 4.97
C LYS A 117 -19.09 -23.05 5.32
N THR A 118 -18.90 -23.27 6.59
CA THR A 118 -18.10 -24.39 7.08
C THR A 118 -18.94 -25.68 7.24
N GLY A 119 -20.27 -25.57 7.14
CA GLY A 119 -21.23 -26.62 7.42
C GLY A 119 -21.51 -26.81 8.92
N ALA A 120 -20.94 -25.97 9.78
CA ALA A 120 -21.24 -26.02 11.22
C ALA A 120 -22.66 -25.51 11.52
N PRO A 121 -23.31 -26.04 12.57
CA PRO A 121 -24.59 -25.52 13.04
C PRO A 121 -24.48 -24.04 13.41
N GLY A 122 -25.40 -23.21 12.90
CA GLY A 122 -25.44 -21.75 13.16
C GLY A 122 -24.62 -20.90 12.19
N ASP A 123 -24.05 -21.47 11.12
CA ASP A 123 -23.24 -20.80 10.09
C ASP A 123 -24.12 -19.99 9.11
N SER A 124 -24.95 -19.09 9.64
CA SER A 124 -25.86 -18.24 8.85
C SER A 124 -25.09 -17.11 8.13
N GLU A 125 -24.06 -16.56 8.79
CA GLU A 125 -23.15 -15.56 8.25
C GLU A 125 -21.72 -16.09 8.32
N PRO A 126 -21.12 -16.51 7.19
CA PRO A 126 -19.77 -17.06 7.19
C PRO A 126 -18.74 -16.07 7.74
N LYS A 127 -17.99 -16.50 8.74
CA LYS A 127 -16.84 -15.76 9.26
C LYS A 127 -15.56 -16.25 8.59
N THR A 128 -14.57 -15.40 8.50
CA THR A 128 -13.26 -15.77 7.94
C THR A 128 -12.63 -16.87 8.78
N GLN A 129 -12.27 -17.98 8.13
CA GLN A 129 -11.62 -19.12 8.74
C GLN A 129 -10.34 -19.47 7.99
N VAL A 130 -9.46 -20.24 8.62
CA VAL A 130 -8.32 -20.87 7.93
C VAL A 130 -8.83 -22.12 7.21
N TRP A 131 -8.59 -22.18 5.92
CA TRP A 131 -8.89 -23.31 5.04
C TRP A 131 -7.59 -23.95 4.56
N ALA A 132 -7.61 -25.23 4.24
CA ALA A 132 -6.49 -25.93 3.63
C ALA A 132 -6.93 -26.72 2.40
N LEU A 133 -6.10 -26.67 1.38
CA LEU A 133 -6.25 -27.42 0.13
C LEU A 133 -5.01 -28.29 -0.08
N ASP A 134 -5.20 -29.59 -0.33
CA ASP A 134 -4.09 -30.46 -0.76
C ASP A 134 -3.65 -30.05 -2.17
N ARG A 135 -2.37 -29.73 -2.36
CA ARG A 135 -1.84 -29.23 -3.65
C ARG A 135 -2.00 -30.26 -4.80
N ARG A 136 -2.23 -31.52 -4.48
CA ARG A 136 -2.45 -32.59 -5.47
C ARG A 136 -3.87 -32.62 -6.02
N GLY A 137 -4.79 -31.88 -5.40
CA GLY A 137 -6.20 -31.77 -5.80
C GLY A 137 -7.17 -32.09 -4.67
N GLY A 138 -8.45 -32.03 -4.97
CA GLY A 138 -9.55 -32.21 -4.03
C GLY A 138 -10.18 -30.87 -3.63
N GLU A 139 -11.08 -30.92 -2.64
CA GLU A 139 -11.75 -29.73 -2.12
C GLU A 139 -11.02 -29.15 -0.91
N ALA A 140 -11.07 -27.83 -0.80
CA ALA A 140 -10.58 -27.15 0.39
C ALA A 140 -11.46 -27.48 1.60
N ARG A 141 -10.85 -27.75 2.74
CA ARG A 141 -11.53 -28.03 4.01
C ARG A 141 -11.22 -26.93 5.03
N PRO A 142 -12.18 -26.56 5.90
CA PRO A 142 -11.90 -25.67 7.00
C PRO A 142 -10.96 -26.35 7.99
N LEU A 143 -9.93 -25.64 8.44
CA LEU A 143 -9.09 -26.05 9.56
C LEU A 143 -9.63 -25.51 10.88
N THR A 144 -10.27 -24.33 10.86
CA THR A 144 -10.76 -23.64 12.06
C THR A 144 -12.26 -23.41 12.01
N HIS A 145 -12.86 -23.31 13.20
CA HIS A 145 -14.27 -22.98 13.39
C HIS A 145 -14.41 -21.95 14.52
N VAL A 146 -13.66 -20.84 14.38
CA VAL A 146 -13.66 -19.75 15.37
C VAL A 146 -14.94 -18.93 15.19
N PRO A 147 -15.78 -18.78 16.21
CA PRO A 147 -17.09 -18.10 16.07
C PRO A 147 -16.98 -16.64 15.60
N GLN A 148 -15.94 -15.90 16.04
CA GLN A 148 -15.71 -14.52 15.62
C GLN A 148 -14.91 -14.39 14.33
N GLY A 149 -14.33 -15.48 13.84
CA GLY A 149 -13.43 -15.49 12.67
C GLY A 149 -11.96 -15.34 13.05
N VAL A 150 -11.11 -15.41 12.06
CA VAL A 150 -9.65 -15.31 12.15
C VAL A 150 -9.18 -14.15 11.29
N GLU A 151 -8.41 -13.23 11.86
CA GLU A 151 -7.87 -12.06 11.15
C GLU A 151 -6.53 -12.36 10.45
N ALA A 152 -5.65 -13.13 11.10
CA ALA A 152 -4.37 -13.56 10.56
C ALA A 152 -3.95 -14.92 11.17
N TYR A 153 -3.03 -15.61 10.51
CA TYR A 153 -2.51 -16.89 11.00
C TYR A 153 -1.12 -17.20 10.46
N GLU A 154 -0.38 -18.03 11.17
CA GLU A 154 0.90 -18.62 10.72
C GLU A 154 1.03 -20.07 11.21
N TRP A 155 1.64 -20.95 10.39
CA TRP A 155 1.95 -22.32 10.77
C TRP A 155 3.13 -22.37 11.75
N SER A 156 3.05 -23.27 12.75
CA SER A 156 4.25 -23.66 13.49
C SER A 156 5.27 -24.33 12.57
N PRO A 157 6.58 -24.24 12.86
CA PRO A 157 7.63 -24.79 12.00
C PRO A 157 7.51 -26.31 11.73
N ASP A 158 6.95 -27.06 12.68
CA ASP A 158 6.68 -28.50 12.58
C ASP A 158 5.33 -28.83 11.90
N GLY A 159 4.51 -27.85 11.59
CA GLY A 159 3.18 -28.02 10.98
C GLY A 159 2.11 -28.57 11.90
N SER A 160 2.39 -28.75 13.20
CA SER A 160 1.44 -29.35 14.14
C SER A 160 0.41 -28.34 14.69
N LYS A 161 0.70 -27.04 14.62
CA LYS A 161 -0.10 -25.96 15.21
C LYS A 161 -0.21 -24.76 14.26
N LEU A 162 -1.16 -23.88 14.58
CA LEU A 162 -1.30 -22.54 14.01
C LEU A 162 -1.29 -21.51 15.14
N VAL A 163 -0.63 -20.38 14.97
CA VAL A 163 -0.97 -19.18 15.72
C VAL A 163 -2.04 -18.41 14.95
N LEU A 164 -3.07 -17.98 15.65
CA LEU A 164 -4.20 -17.22 15.11
C LEU A 164 -4.27 -15.86 15.78
N VAL A 165 -4.58 -14.82 15.01
CA VAL A 165 -4.97 -13.50 15.51
C VAL A 165 -6.49 -13.44 15.51
N ILE A 166 -7.08 -13.26 16.67
CA ILE A 166 -8.53 -13.33 16.86
C ILE A 166 -8.96 -12.11 17.68
N ARG A 167 -10.01 -11.42 17.22
CA ARG A 167 -10.61 -10.29 17.94
C ARG A 167 -11.55 -10.79 19.04
N ASP A 168 -11.55 -10.10 20.18
CA ASP A 168 -12.50 -10.33 21.25
C ASP A 168 -13.94 -10.14 20.79
N THR A 169 -14.87 -10.70 21.53
CA THR A 169 -16.32 -10.54 21.30
C THR A 169 -17.01 -9.94 22.50
N PHE A 170 -18.05 -9.17 22.26
CA PHE A 170 -18.96 -8.78 23.33
C PHE A 170 -19.81 -9.96 23.79
N PRO A 171 -20.23 -9.95 25.07
CA PRO A 171 -21.37 -10.77 25.51
C PRO A 171 -22.57 -10.50 24.61
N THR A 172 -23.34 -11.56 24.32
CA THR A 172 -24.52 -11.47 23.47
C THR A 172 -25.50 -10.39 23.96
N TRP A 173 -25.84 -9.44 23.10
CA TRP A 173 -26.86 -8.44 23.37
C TRP A 173 -28.24 -9.08 23.16
N THR A 174 -28.90 -9.47 24.26
CA THR A 174 -30.15 -10.24 24.20
C THR A 174 -31.41 -9.42 24.49
N SER A 175 -31.25 -8.16 24.92
CA SER A 175 -32.37 -7.38 25.47
C SER A 175 -33.21 -6.63 24.43
N SER A 176 -32.80 -6.57 23.17
CA SER A 176 -33.52 -5.84 22.11
C SER A 176 -33.20 -6.37 20.71
N LYS A 177 -34.18 -6.19 19.78
CA LYS A 177 -33.94 -6.37 18.32
C LYS A 177 -33.12 -5.24 17.71
N ALA A 178 -32.94 -4.13 18.43
CA ALA A 178 -32.11 -3.02 17.99
C ALA A 178 -30.63 -3.35 18.16
N ALA A 179 -29.80 -2.75 17.32
CA ALA A 179 -28.35 -2.82 17.47
C ALA A 179 -27.91 -2.24 18.82
N ARG A 180 -26.87 -2.83 19.41
CA ARG A 180 -26.28 -2.32 20.65
C ARG A 180 -25.72 -0.90 20.40
N PRO A 181 -25.98 0.07 21.29
CA PRO A 181 -25.34 1.37 21.19
C PRO A 181 -23.82 1.25 21.44
N TRP A 182 -23.05 2.06 20.74
CA TRP A 182 -21.62 2.19 21.01
C TRP A 182 -21.41 2.96 22.30
N VAL A 183 -20.65 2.40 23.21
CA VAL A 183 -20.19 3.06 24.46
C VAL A 183 -18.67 3.09 24.38
N ILE A 184 -18.11 4.27 24.16
CA ILE A 184 -16.71 4.45 23.82
C ILE A 184 -16.03 5.22 24.95
N THR A 185 -14.93 4.71 25.47
CA THR A 185 -14.15 5.31 26.56
C THR A 185 -12.66 5.42 26.22
N ARG A 186 -12.25 4.95 25.04
CA ARG A 186 -10.86 4.97 24.57
C ARG A 186 -10.58 6.22 23.72
N LEU A 187 -9.33 6.65 23.68
CA LEU A 187 -8.91 7.84 22.93
C LEU A 187 -9.01 7.62 21.41
N GLN A 188 -8.45 6.52 20.90
CA GLN A 188 -8.64 6.11 19.49
C GLN A 188 -9.99 5.42 19.35
N PHE A 189 -11.02 6.15 18.97
CA PHE A 189 -12.40 5.65 19.05
C PHE A 189 -13.00 5.22 17.72
N LYS A 190 -12.32 5.45 16.59
CA LYS A 190 -12.75 5.00 15.27
C LYS A 190 -11.56 4.80 14.33
N ARG A 191 -11.77 3.99 13.30
CA ARG A 191 -10.80 3.72 12.24
C ARG A 191 -11.52 3.53 10.92
N ASP A 192 -10.96 4.08 9.85
CA ASP A 192 -11.52 3.89 8.50
C ASP A 192 -11.59 2.40 8.13
N GLU A 193 -12.58 2.01 7.34
CA GLU A 193 -12.92 0.63 6.96
C GLU A 193 -13.31 -0.30 8.14
N VAL A 194 -13.08 0.09 9.38
CA VAL A 194 -13.42 -0.71 10.59
C VAL A 194 -14.69 -0.20 11.26
N GLY A 195 -14.83 1.10 11.41
CA GLY A 195 -15.94 1.71 12.12
C GLY A 195 -15.54 2.26 13.49
N TYR A 196 -16.53 2.41 14.38
CA TYR A 196 -16.27 2.77 15.76
C TYR A 196 -15.50 1.64 16.47
N LEU A 197 -14.46 2.04 17.19
CA LEU A 197 -13.68 1.13 18.03
C LEU A 197 -14.28 1.14 19.44
N ASP A 198 -14.52 -0.05 19.94
CA ASP A 198 -14.94 -0.30 21.31
C ASP A 198 -13.74 -0.71 22.18
N THR A 199 -14.01 -1.40 23.28
CA THR A 199 -12.99 -1.94 24.17
C THR A 199 -12.45 -3.31 23.73
N LEU A 200 -12.92 -3.85 22.59
CA LEU A 200 -12.47 -5.14 22.07
C LEU A 200 -11.09 -5.01 21.45
N ARG A 201 -10.25 -5.98 21.75
CA ARG A 201 -8.87 -6.06 21.27
C ARG A 201 -8.64 -7.35 20.50
N THR A 202 -7.54 -7.41 19.79
CA THR A 202 -7.08 -8.63 19.12
C THR A 202 -6.02 -9.33 19.94
N HIS A 203 -6.13 -10.66 20.04
CA HIS A 203 -5.23 -11.48 20.81
C HIS A 203 -4.72 -12.68 20.04
N LEU A 204 -3.63 -13.27 20.55
CA LEU A 204 -3.03 -14.47 19.98
C LEU A 204 -3.61 -15.72 20.63
N TYR A 205 -3.90 -16.67 19.75
CA TYR A 205 -4.37 -18.01 20.09
C TYR A 205 -3.51 -19.04 19.40
N VAL A 206 -3.25 -20.17 20.05
CA VAL A 206 -2.65 -21.37 19.44
C VAL A 206 -3.75 -22.38 19.17
N PHE A 207 -3.85 -22.81 17.93
CA PHE A 207 -4.78 -23.83 17.48
C PHE A 207 -4.03 -25.10 17.09
N THR A 208 -4.49 -26.26 17.59
CA THR A 208 -3.94 -27.57 17.28
C THR A 208 -4.94 -28.35 16.42
N PRO A 209 -4.73 -28.47 15.10
CA PRO A 209 -5.70 -29.12 14.19
C PRO A 209 -6.02 -30.57 14.54
N ALA A 210 -5.06 -31.34 15.04
CA ALA A 210 -5.23 -32.75 15.37
C ALA A 210 -6.26 -32.99 16.49
N SER A 211 -6.36 -32.09 17.47
CA SER A 211 -7.27 -32.16 18.62
C SER A 211 -8.41 -31.15 18.57
N ASN A 212 -8.42 -30.27 17.57
CA ASN A 212 -9.33 -29.11 17.48
C ASN A 212 -9.26 -28.20 18.73
N ALA A 213 -8.12 -28.19 19.42
CA ALA A 213 -7.94 -27.39 20.62
C ALA A 213 -7.52 -25.96 20.26
N LEU A 214 -8.20 -24.98 20.85
CA LEU A 214 -7.89 -23.54 20.70
C LEU A 214 -7.54 -22.99 22.10
N THR A 215 -6.33 -22.47 22.24
CA THR A 215 -5.83 -21.91 23.52
C THR A 215 -5.47 -20.45 23.34
N GLN A 216 -6.08 -19.56 24.12
CA GLN A 216 -5.71 -18.15 24.15
C GLN A 216 -4.38 -18.00 24.90
N ILE A 217 -3.38 -17.38 24.29
CA ILE A 217 -2.04 -17.23 24.84
C ILE A 217 -1.69 -15.80 25.23
N THR A 218 -2.46 -14.81 24.78
CA THR A 218 -2.32 -13.40 25.20
C THR A 218 -3.67 -12.78 25.52
N SER A 219 -3.68 -11.72 26.34
CA SER A 219 -4.88 -10.97 26.70
C SER A 219 -4.52 -9.58 27.24
N GLY A 220 -5.53 -8.75 27.49
CA GLY A 220 -5.35 -7.40 28.07
C GLY A 220 -6.02 -6.33 27.23
N ASN A 221 -5.85 -5.06 27.63
CA ASN A 221 -6.38 -3.91 26.88
C ASN A 221 -5.42 -3.47 25.76
N TYR A 222 -4.93 -4.42 24.96
CA TYR A 222 -3.92 -4.23 23.93
C TYR A 222 -4.26 -5.04 22.69
N ASP A 223 -3.85 -4.55 21.52
CA ASP A 223 -3.88 -5.34 20.29
C ASP A 223 -2.55 -6.08 20.14
N ASP A 224 -2.60 -7.39 19.96
CA ASP A 224 -1.46 -8.27 19.72
C ASP A 224 -1.50 -8.72 18.25
N THR A 225 -0.48 -8.33 17.48
CA THR A 225 -0.47 -8.49 16.02
C THR A 225 0.86 -9.04 15.52
N GLU A 226 0.92 -9.37 14.23
CA GLU A 226 2.15 -9.78 13.52
C GLU A 226 2.90 -10.95 14.18
N PRO A 227 2.23 -12.06 14.51
CA PRO A 227 2.89 -13.19 15.17
C PRO A 227 3.91 -13.85 14.25
N ALA A 228 5.07 -14.21 14.82
CA ALA A 228 6.13 -14.94 14.15
C ALA A 228 6.63 -16.10 15.04
N TRP A 229 6.55 -17.34 14.55
CA TRP A 229 7.03 -18.50 15.26
C TRP A 229 8.55 -18.51 15.36
N ARG A 230 9.08 -18.82 16.54
CA ARG A 230 10.48 -19.21 16.70
C ARG A 230 10.73 -20.53 15.96
N PRO A 231 11.91 -20.75 15.33
CA PRO A 231 12.18 -21.97 14.55
C PRO A 231 12.03 -23.29 15.31
N ASP A 232 12.16 -23.27 16.63
CA ASP A 232 11.96 -24.48 17.49
C ASP A 232 10.48 -24.75 17.84
N GLY A 233 9.55 -23.88 17.41
CA GLY A 233 8.11 -24.01 17.66
C GLY A 233 7.67 -23.78 19.10
N LYS A 234 8.57 -23.30 19.99
CA LYS A 234 8.27 -23.15 21.44
C LYS A 234 7.80 -21.77 21.83
N SER A 235 8.07 -20.76 21.01
CA SER A 235 7.74 -19.37 21.32
C SER A 235 7.27 -18.61 20.08
N ILE A 236 6.55 -17.53 20.30
CA ILE A 236 6.02 -16.64 19.28
C ILE A 236 6.45 -15.22 19.64
N ALA A 237 7.11 -14.52 18.69
CA ALA A 237 7.32 -13.09 18.76
C ALA A 237 6.12 -12.38 18.14
N PHE A 238 5.77 -11.21 18.64
CA PHE A 238 4.64 -10.42 18.12
C PHE A 238 4.81 -8.94 18.46
N ALA A 239 4.07 -8.07 17.77
CA ALA A 239 4.03 -6.65 18.02
C ALA A 239 2.83 -6.29 18.92
N SER A 240 3.06 -5.45 19.94
CA SER A 240 1.99 -4.97 20.81
C SER A 240 2.39 -3.68 21.53
N ASN A 241 1.44 -2.71 21.61
CA ASN A 241 1.58 -1.53 22.45
C ASN A 241 0.93 -1.83 23.81
N ARG A 242 1.76 -2.11 24.81
CA ARG A 242 1.34 -2.45 26.19
C ARG A 242 1.65 -1.35 27.19
N SER A 243 1.74 -0.09 26.70
CA SER A 243 1.83 1.09 27.54
C SER A 243 0.52 1.34 28.30
N ASP A 244 0.56 2.22 29.30
CA ASP A 244 -0.63 2.61 30.08
C ASP A 244 -1.70 3.31 29.22
N ASN A 245 -1.30 3.92 28.10
CA ASN A 245 -2.18 4.60 27.16
C ASN A 245 -1.87 4.19 25.71
N PRO A 246 -2.24 2.97 25.29
CA PRO A 246 -1.89 2.44 23.96
C PRO A 246 -2.54 3.19 22.81
N ASP A 247 -3.59 3.96 23.04
CA ASP A 247 -4.27 4.78 22.05
C ASP A 247 -3.67 6.19 21.90
N GLY A 248 -2.80 6.60 22.80
CA GLY A 248 -2.25 7.97 22.84
C GLY A 248 -0.75 8.05 22.55
N ASN A 249 -0.16 6.98 22.01
CA ASN A 249 1.24 6.95 21.62
C ASN A 249 1.50 5.87 20.56
N LEU A 250 2.71 5.88 19.99
CA LEU A 250 3.16 4.90 18.99
C LEU A 250 4.10 3.83 19.58
N ASP A 251 4.11 3.61 20.91
CA ASP A 251 5.06 2.75 21.63
C ASP A 251 4.73 1.25 21.47
N THR A 252 4.63 0.80 20.23
CA THR A 252 4.53 -0.62 19.90
C THR A 252 5.90 -1.26 20.02
N ASN A 253 5.98 -2.36 20.76
CA ASN A 253 7.22 -3.10 21.02
C ASN A 253 7.11 -4.56 20.58
N ILE A 254 8.25 -5.23 20.40
CA ILE A 254 8.31 -6.67 20.18
C ILE A 254 8.27 -7.40 21.51
N TRP A 255 7.35 -8.34 21.61
CA TRP A 255 7.12 -9.21 22.75
C TRP A 255 7.29 -10.67 22.37
N ILE A 256 7.58 -11.53 23.35
CA ILE A 256 7.61 -12.98 23.18
C ILE A 256 6.68 -13.64 24.18
N VAL A 257 5.93 -14.64 23.71
CA VAL A 257 5.11 -15.54 24.50
C VAL A 257 5.48 -16.98 24.19
N VAL A 258 5.42 -17.87 25.21
CA VAL A 258 5.56 -19.32 24.95
C VAL A 258 4.30 -19.87 24.31
N ALA A 259 4.46 -20.82 23.36
CA ALA A 259 3.36 -21.31 22.53
C ALA A 259 2.31 -22.14 23.29
N ASP A 260 2.65 -22.68 24.45
CA ASP A 260 1.76 -23.43 25.34
C ASP A 260 1.32 -22.62 26.56
N ASN A 261 1.45 -21.28 26.48
CA ASN A 261 1.12 -20.39 27.57
C ASN A 261 -0.37 -20.42 27.92
N ALA A 262 -0.70 -20.97 29.11
CA ALA A 262 -2.07 -21.06 29.61
C ALA A 262 -2.46 -19.90 30.53
N ASP A 263 -1.55 -19.00 30.88
CA ASP A 263 -1.81 -17.88 31.78
C ASP A 263 -2.33 -16.62 31.07
N ARG A 264 -2.60 -16.71 29.77
CA ARG A 264 -3.10 -15.64 28.91
C ARG A 264 -2.21 -14.40 28.85
N GLY A 265 -0.90 -14.61 28.88
CA GLY A 265 0.09 -13.55 28.73
C GLY A 265 0.46 -12.82 30.02
N LYS A 266 0.24 -13.42 31.19
CA LYS A 266 0.75 -12.86 32.44
C LYS A 266 2.28 -12.94 32.56
N THR A 267 2.90 -13.90 31.83
CA THR A 267 4.36 -14.13 31.81
C THR A 267 4.98 -13.78 30.45
N LEU A 268 4.51 -12.69 29.83
CA LEU A 268 5.09 -12.16 28.60
C LEU A 268 6.48 -11.59 28.86
N ARG A 269 7.33 -11.68 27.83
CA ARG A 269 8.64 -11.04 27.87
C ARG A 269 8.75 -9.96 26.79
N GLN A 270 8.97 -8.72 27.22
CA GLN A 270 9.30 -7.62 26.34
C GLN A 270 10.72 -7.80 25.80
N VAL A 271 10.92 -7.57 24.51
CA VAL A 271 12.20 -7.73 23.81
C VAL A 271 12.80 -6.37 23.46
N THR A 272 11.98 -5.45 22.95
CA THR A 272 12.38 -4.08 22.61
C THR A 272 11.74 -3.10 23.57
N THR A 273 12.42 -1.98 23.82
CA THR A 273 12.02 -0.95 24.81
C THR A 273 12.26 0.46 24.31
N ASN A 274 12.54 0.64 23.03
CA ASN A 274 12.71 1.96 22.44
C ASN A 274 11.34 2.66 22.29
N PRO A 275 11.30 3.99 22.33
CA PRO A 275 10.04 4.76 22.37
C PRO A 275 9.38 4.93 21.00
N GLY A 276 9.71 4.09 20.01
CA GLY A 276 9.14 4.16 18.67
C GLY A 276 8.38 2.90 18.29
N PRO A 277 7.56 2.93 17.22
CA PRO A 277 6.88 1.73 16.80
C PRO A 277 7.87 0.68 16.30
N ASP A 278 7.83 -0.49 16.90
CA ASP A 278 8.54 -1.69 16.45
C ASP A 278 7.53 -2.70 15.90
N GLY A 279 7.81 -3.26 14.74
CA GLY A 279 6.90 -4.20 14.08
C GLY A 279 7.60 -5.19 13.15
N GLN A 280 6.81 -6.05 12.53
CA GLN A 280 7.25 -7.02 11.54
C GLN A 280 8.38 -7.96 12.02
N PRO A 281 8.26 -8.58 13.21
CA PRO A 281 9.32 -9.42 13.74
C PRO A 281 9.60 -10.63 12.83
N ALA A 282 10.88 -10.92 12.62
CA ALA A 282 11.36 -12.08 11.87
C ALA A 282 12.50 -12.75 12.63
N TRP A 283 12.37 -14.05 12.91
CA TRP A 283 13.40 -14.83 13.60
C TRP A 283 14.54 -15.22 12.68
N SER A 284 15.75 -15.21 13.21
CA SER A 284 16.88 -15.91 12.57
C SER A 284 16.64 -17.43 12.57
N PRO A 285 17.17 -18.18 11.58
CA PRO A 285 16.98 -19.63 11.50
C PRO A 285 17.46 -20.41 12.73
N ASP A 286 18.44 -19.88 13.46
CA ASP A 286 18.95 -20.47 14.71
C ASP A 286 18.14 -20.04 15.95
N GLY A 287 17.16 -19.12 15.78
CA GLY A 287 16.32 -18.59 16.86
C GLY A 287 17.07 -17.71 17.85
N GLN A 288 18.26 -17.22 17.49
CA GLN A 288 19.09 -16.39 18.39
C GLN A 288 18.78 -14.88 18.26
N TRP A 289 18.30 -14.44 17.08
CA TRP A 289 18.04 -13.05 16.75
C TRP A 289 16.62 -12.85 16.27
N ILE A 290 16.11 -11.63 16.50
CA ILE A 290 14.89 -11.11 15.88
C ILE A 290 15.28 -9.86 15.10
N ALA A 291 14.99 -9.87 13.79
CA ALA A 291 15.00 -8.69 12.95
C ALA A 291 13.61 -8.06 12.97
N TYR A 292 13.54 -6.74 12.94
CA TYR A 292 12.27 -6.01 12.98
C TYR A 292 12.42 -4.63 12.34
N VAL A 293 11.29 -4.01 12.04
CA VAL A 293 11.23 -2.62 11.58
C VAL A 293 11.08 -1.74 12.80
N THR A 294 11.83 -0.65 12.88
CA THR A 294 11.83 0.31 13.99
C THR A 294 11.88 1.74 13.48
N VAL A 295 11.37 2.68 14.26
CA VAL A 295 11.52 4.11 14.07
C VAL A 295 12.45 4.68 15.14
N VAL A 296 13.42 5.48 14.74
CA VAL A 296 14.44 6.04 15.66
C VAL A 296 13.99 7.38 16.26
N GLU A 297 13.20 8.14 15.51
CA GLU A 297 12.67 9.45 15.88
C GLU A 297 11.13 9.46 15.86
N PRO A 298 10.45 8.77 16.80
CA PRO A 298 9.01 8.57 16.79
C PRO A 298 8.21 9.88 16.91
N ASP A 299 8.83 10.92 17.44
CA ASP A 299 8.23 12.25 17.54
C ASP A 299 7.95 12.89 16.18
N LEU A 300 8.58 12.39 15.12
CA LEU A 300 8.30 12.80 13.74
C LEU A 300 7.11 12.06 13.13
N ILE A 301 6.40 11.24 13.91
CA ILE A 301 5.22 10.49 13.47
C ILE A 301 5.48 9.78 12.12
N TRP A 302 4.59 9.91 11.12
CA TRP A 302 4.76 9.32 9.79
C TRP A 302 5.93 9.87 8.96
N TYR A 303 6.53 11.02 9.35
CA TYR A 303 7.71 11.57 8.64
C TYR A 303 9.03 10.90 9.02
N ALA A 304 9.02 10.12 10.09
CA ALA A 304 10.19 9.36 10.50
C ALA A 304 10.50 8.23 9.51
N THR A 305 11.78 7.99 9.27
CA THR A 305 12.23 6.90 8.42
C THR A 305 12.18 5.57 9.16
N ASP A 306 11.60 4.54 8.52
CA ASP A 306 11.63 3.17 9.00
C ASP A 306 13.03 2.56 8.84
N HIS A 307 13.52 1.89 9.88
CA HIS A 307 14.84 1.25 9.89
C HIS A 307 14.75 -0.24 10.18
N LEU A 308 15.68 -1.01 9.63
CA LEU A 308 15.92 -2.39 10.02
C LEU A 308 16.80 -2.44 11.27
N ALA A 309 16.30 -3.11 12.31
CA ALA A 309 17.06 -3.40 13.50
C ALA A 309 17.08 -4.89 13.82
N VAL A 310 18.05 -5.29 14.63
CA VAL A 310 18.13 -6.65 15.19
C VAL A 310 18.36 -6.59 16.69
N VAL A 311 17.81 -7.57 17.39
CA VAL A 311 17.97 -7.73 18.83
C VAL A 311 18.19 -9.20 19.18
N PRO A 312 19.04 -9.54 20.19
CA PRO A 312 19.15 -10.91 20.68
C PRO A 312 17.79 -11.41 21.22
N ALA A 313 17.38 -12.59 20.78
CA ALA A 313 16.11 -13.18 21.18
C ALA A 313 15.99 -13.48 22.68
N GLN A 314 17.10 -13.65 23.38
CA GLN A 314 17.11 -13.90 24.82
C GLN A 314 16.68 -12.66 25.63
N GLY A 315 16.71 -11.46 25.03
CA GLY A 315 16.53 -10.20 25.76
C GLY A 315 17.70 -9.92 26.71
N GLY A 316 17.58 -8.93 27.55
CA GLY A 316 18.56 -8.72 28.63
C GLY A 316 19.69 -7.75 28.30
N GLY A 317 19.38 -6.64 27.65
CA GLY A 317 20.14 -5.43 27.82
C GLY A 317 21.16 -5.05 26.76
N GLY A 318 21.11 -5.60 25.59
CA GLY A 318 21.78 -4.97 24.44
C GLY A 318 20.85 -3.93 23.82
N ALA A 319 21.34 -2.68 23.63
CA ALA A 319 20.60 -1.72 22.82
C ALA A 319 20.35 -2.32 21.41
N PRO A 320 19.17 -2.07 20.80
CA PRO A 320 18.89 -2.54 19.45
C PRO A 320 19.98 -2.10 18.46
N GLN A 321 20.47 -3.03 17.66
CA GLN A 321 21.41 -2.70 16.60
C GLN A 321 20.63 -2.29 15.36
N VAL A 322 20.55 -0.99 15.08
CA VAL A 322 19.94 -0.44 13.86
C VAL A 322 20.91 -0.62 12.70
N LEU A 323 20.61 -1.56 11.80
CA LEU A 323 21.52 -1.94 10.69
C LEU A 323 21.50 -0.92 9.54
N THR A 324 20.41 -0.18 9.37
CA THR A 324 20.18 0.70 8.21
C THR A 324 20.13 2.18 8.56
N ARG A 325 20.67 2.58 9.71
CA ARG A 325 20.67 3.99 10.15
C ARG A 325 21.23 4.95 9.10
N THR A 326 22.25 4.52 8.35
CA THR A 326 22.91 5.34 7.31
C THR A 326 22.24 5.25 5.94
N LEU A 327 21.28 4.36 5.76
CA LEU A 327 20.56 4.21 4.49
C LEU A 327 19.57 5.35 4.25
N ASP A 328 18.95 5.86 5.32
CA ASP A 328 17.95 6.94 5.30
C ASP A 328 16.86 6.72 4.24
N ARG A 329 16.25 5.54 4.26
CA ARG A 329 15.18 5.12 3.36
C ARG A 329 14.17 4.27 4.10
N ASN A 330 12.88 4.47 3.78
CA ASN A 330 11.83 3.63 4.33
C ASN A 330 11.98 2.19 3.85
N LEU A 331 11.79 1.27 4.76
CA LEU A 331 11.93 -0.15 4.47
C LEU A 331 10.83 -0.97 5.15
N ALA A 332 10.66 -2.20 4.68
CA ALA A 332 9.64 -3.11 5.20
C ALA A 332 10.01 -4.58 4.92
N ARG A 333 9.27 -5.48 5.58
CA ARG A 333 9.26 -6.93 5.33
C ARG A 333 10.62 -7.61 5.51
N PRO A 334 11.27 -7.46 6.67
CA PRO A 334 12.54 -8.14 6.93
C PRO A 334 12.38 -9.67 6.90
N ARG A 335 13.33 -10.37 6.27
CA ARG A 335 13.40 -11.83 6.19
C ARG A 335 14.85 -12.27 6.27
N PHE A 336 15.17 -13.15 7.20
CA PHE A 336 16.51 -13.74 7.26
C PHE A 336 16.78 -14.64 6.05
N SER A 337 18.02 -14.62 5.58
CA SER A 337 18.51 -15.66 4.67
C SER A 337 18.50 -17.03 5.35
N PRO A 338 18.37 -18.14 4.60
CA PRO A 338 18.32 -19.49 5.19
C PRO A 338 19.54 -19.86 6.03
N ASP A 339 20.70 -19.27 5.74
CA ASP A 339 21.93 -19.45 6.50
C ASP A 339 22.08 -18.50 7.71
N GLY A 340 21.09 -17.62 7.94
CA GLY A 340 21.06 -16.66 9.05
C GLY A 340 22.07 -15.52 8.95
N LYS A 341 22.85 -15.41 7.89
CA LYS A 341 23.96 -14.45 7.79
C LYS A 341 23.54 -13.08 7.27
N ALA A 342 22.37 -12.99 6.63
CA ALA A 342 21.88 -11.75 6.04
C ALA A 342 20.37 -11.62 6.22
N ILE A 343 19.89 -10.38 6.01
CA ILE A 343 18.48 -10.04 6.06
C ILE A 343 18.12 -9.38 4.73
N TYR A 344 17.05 -9.86 4.11
CA TYR A 344 16.41 -9.27 2.94
C TYR A 344 15.25 -8.40 3.37
N PHE A 345 15.02 -7.30 2.66
CA PHE A 345 13.92 -6.36 2.96
C PHE A 345 13.54 -5.56 1.71
N LEU A 346 12.36 -4.96 1.71
CA LEU A 346 11.98 -3.96 0.71
C LEU A 346 12.55 -2.61 1.12
N VAL A 347 12.94 -1.80 0.13
CA VAL A 347 13.40 -0.43 0.34
C VAL A 347 12.82 0.49 -0.71
N ASP A 348 12.29 1.64 -0.27
CA ASP A 348 11.82 2.74 -1.12
C ASP A 348 13.00 3.67 -1.43
N ASP A 349 13.26 3.94 -2.71
CA ASP A 349 14.39 4.79 -3.10
C ASP A 349 14.13 5.50 -4.44
N HIS A 350 13.96 6.83 -4.40
CA HIS A 350 13.88 7.67 -5.61
C HIS A 350 12.91 7.17 -6.68
N GLY A 351 11.65 6.86 -6.30
CA GLY A 351 10.64 6.35 -7.23
C GLY A 351 10.83 4.90 -7.66
N GLU A 352 11.70 4.18 -7.00
CA GLU A 352 11.91 2.74 -7.11
C GLU A 352 11.51 2.05 -5.80
N ARG A 353 11.14 0.80 -5.88
CA ARG A 353 11.03 -0.08 -4.71
C ARG A 353 11.78 -1.37 -5.02
N ASP A 354 12.82 -1.62 -4.26
CA ASP A 354 13.78 -2.70 -4.49
C ASP A 354 13.68 -3.79 -3.44
N VAL A 355 14.24 -4.97 -3.73
CA VAL A 355 14.65 -5.92 -2.70
C VAL A 355 16.11 -5.64 -2.35
N ALA A 356 16.36 -5.26 -1.10
CA ALA A 356 17.69 -5.09 -0.56
C ALA A 356 18.11 -6.29 0.32
N ARG A 357 19.40 -6.45 0.51
CA ARG A 357 20.03 -7.46 1.37
C ARG A 357 21.18 -6.81 2.13
N ILE A 358 21.22 -7.01 3.45
CA ILE A 358 22.32 -6.57 4.31
C ILE A 358 22.78 -7.76 5.17
N GLU A 359 24.07 -7.81 5.48
CA GLU A 359 24.57 -8.81 6.44
C GLU A 359 24.13 -8.49 7.86
N LEU A 360 24.02 -9.50 8.71
CA LEU A 360 23.70 -9.35 10.13
C LEU A 360 24.69 -8.43 10.87
N SER A 361 25.89 -8.31 10.35
CA SER A 361 26.91 -7.35 10.81
C SER A 361 26.58 -5.87 10.52
N GLY A 362 25.54 -5.58 9.74
CA GLY A 362 25.22 -4.24 9.23
C GLY A 362 26.10 -3.80 8.03
N LYS A 363 26.88 -4.72 7.47
CA LYS A 363 27.77 -4.47 6.32
C LYS A 363 27.23 -5.08 5.03
N ASN A 364 27.89 -4.79 3.91
CA ASN A 364 27.64 -5.40 2.60
C ASN A 364 26.17 -5.29 2.15
N LEU A 365 25.63 -4.05 2.23
CA LEU A 365 24.35 -3.73 1.63
C LEU A 365 24.40 -3.93 0.12
N SER A 366 23.45 -4.68 -0.43
CA SER A 366 23.29 -4.95 -1.85
C SER A 366 21.81 -4.95 -2.24
N ARG A 367 21.52 -4.82 -3.53
CA ARG A 367 20.15 -4.81 -4.06
C ARG A 367 20.03 -5.89 -5.14
N PRO A 368 19.68 -7.14 -4.77
CA PRO A 368 19.55 -8.24 -5.72
C PRO A 368 18.44 -8.06 -6.75
N ILE A 369 17.39 -7.29 -6.45
CA ILE A 369 16.36 -6.87 -7.41
C ILE A 369 16.22 -5.36 -7.28
N ALA A 370 16.55 -4.63 -8.32
CA ALA A 370 16.55 -3.16 -8.35
C ALA A 370 16.40 -2.62 -9.77
N GLY A 371 16.09 -1.33 -9.88
CA GLY A 371 16.03 -0.57 -11.13
C GLY A 371 14.67 0.03 -11.41
N GLU A 372 14.36 0.30 -12.68
CA GLU A 372 13.12 0.93 -13.12
C GLU A 372 11.89 0.00 -12.94
N LEU A 373 11.63 -0.35 -11.68
CA LEU A 373 10.57 -1.28 -11.27
C LEU A 373 10.03 -0.95 -9.87
N ASP A 374 8.90 -1.59 -9.55
CA ASP A 374 8.25 -1.49 -8.24
C ASP A 374 8.04 -2.90 -7.68
N VAL A 375 8.83 -3.29 -6.69
CA VAL A 375 8.67 -4.57 -5.97
C VAL A 375 7.63 -4.40 -4.86
N ARG A 376 6.44 -4.94 -5.03
CA ARG A 376 5.35 -4.84 -4.05
C ARG A 376 5.48 -5.82 -2.90
N SER A 377 6.05 -6.97 -3.16
CA SER A 377 6.33 -8.01 -2.15
C SER A 377 7.36 -9.01 -2.67
N PHE A 378 7.95 -9.78 -1.75
CA PHE A 378 8.85 -10.87 -2.12
C PHE A 378 8.68 -12.06 -1.18
N ALA A 379 9.12 -13.22 -1.62
CA ALA A 379 9.24 -14.45 -0.84
C ALA A 379 10.65 -15.00 -0.98
N LEU A 380 11.18 -15.49 0.14
CA LEU A 380 12.47 -16.16 0.21
C LEU A 380 12.26 -17.65 0.54
N GLY A 381 12.69 -18.52 -0.35
CA GLY A 381 12.61 -19.97 -0.17
C GLY A 381 13.74 -20.54 0.67
N PRO A 382 13.60 -21.79 1.17
CA PRO A 382 14.56 -22.41 2.11
C PRO A 382 15.95 -22.61 1.52
N ASN A 383 16.09 -22.66 0.21
CA ASN A 383 17.38 -22.78 -0.50
C ASN A 383 17.92 -21.42 -1.01
N GLY A 384 17.35 -20.30 -0.55
CA GLY A 384 17.70 -18.96 -1.00
C GLY A 384 17.04 -18.56 -2.32
N ALA A 385 16.11 -19.34 -2.85
CA ALA A 385 15.29 -18.94 -4.00
C ALA A 385 14.51 -17.66 -3.66
N LEU A 386 14.52 -16.68 -4.57
CA LEU A 386 13.85 -15.41 -4.39
C LEU A 386 12.79 -15.22 -5.48
N ALA A 387 11.55 -15.03 -5.07
CA ALA A 387 10.44 -14.61 -5.93
C ALA A 387 9.94 -13.24 -5.49
N ALA A 388 9.54 -12.40 -6.44
CA ALA A 388 9.05 -11.06 -6.18
C ALA A 388 7.84 -10.73 -7.04
N LEU A 389 6.89 -10.00 -6.49
CA LEU A 389 5.80 -9.37 -7.22
C LEU A 389 6.30 -8.02 -7.73
N ILE A 390 6.52 -7.92 -9.04
CA ILE A 390 7.15 -6.77 -9.68
C ILE A 390 6.15 -6.14 -10.65
N ALA A 391 5.99 -4.82 -10.57
CA ALA A 391 5.31 -4.00 -11.56
C ALA A 391 6.30 -3.11 -12.31
N THR A 392 5.94 -2.68 -13.51
CA THR A 392 6.62 -1.64 -14.29
C THR A 392 5.58 -0.69 -14.89
N PRO A 393 5.93 0.47 -15.43
CA PRO A 393 4.94 1.38 -16.03
C PRO A 393 4.09 0.77 -17.15
N ALA A 394 4.61 -0.26 -17.83
CA ALA A 394 3.91 -0.96 -18.90
C ALA A 394 3.23 -2.27 -18.47
N ARG A 395 3.37 -2.68 -17.21
CA ARG A 395 2.90 -3.98 -16.74
C ARG A 395 2.42 -3.91 -15.30
N PRO A 396 1.16 -4.25 -14.99
CA PRO A 396 0.73 -4.54 -13.63
C PRO A 396 1.58 -5.62 -12.97
N GLY A 397 1.48 -5.75 -11.65
CA GLY A 397 2.26 -6.72 -10.90
C GLY A 397 2.15 -8.15 -11.44
N GLU A 398 3.29 -8.76 -11.70
CA GLU A 398 3.46 -10.19 -12.02
C GLU A 398 4.54 -10.79 -11.14
N ILE A 399 4.55 -12.11 -10.96
CA ILE A 399 5.59 -12.79 -10.18
C ILE A 399 6.80 -13.03 -11.07
N PHE A 400 7.95 -12.65 -10.56
CA PHE A 400 9.27 -12.92 -11.11
C PHE A 400 10.10 -13.73 -10.12
N ARG A 401 11.06 -14.48 -10.61
CA ARG A 401 12.10 -15.12 -9.82
C ARG A 401 13.46 -14.49 -10.12
N LEU A 402 14.33 -14.46 -9.14
CA LEU A 402 15.73 -14.12 -9.34
C LEU A 402 16.51 -15.39 -9.75
N GLU A 403 17.14 -15.36 -10.89
CA GLU A 403 17.98 -16.45 -11.38
C GLU A 403 19.30 -15.89 -11.93
N ARG A 404 20.44 -16.27 -11.32
CA ARG A 404 21.78 -15.84 -11.76
C ARG A 404 21.90 -14.31 -11.92
N GLY A 405 21.32 -13.55 -11.00
CA GLY A 405 21.35 -12.08 -11.01
C GLY A 405 20.37 -11.43 -12.00
N GLN A 406 19.49 -12.18 -12.64
CA GLN A 406 18.46 -11.67 -13.55
C GLN A 406 17.07 -12.02 -13.05
N VAL A 407 16.12 -11.08 -13.18
CA VAL A 407 14.71 -11.33 -12.91
C VAL A 407 14.04 -11.99 -14.11
N LYS A 408 13.39 -13.13 -13.90
CA LYS A 408 12.66 -13.87 -14.93
C LYS A 408 11.19 -13.99 -14.56
N GLN A 409 10.31 -13.63 -15.48
CA GLN A 409 8.87 -13.69 -15.28
C GLN A 409 8.40 -15.14 -15.10
N VAL A 410 7.53 -15.34 -14.10
CA VAL A 410 6.93 -16.63 -13.74
C VAL A 410 5.44 -16.66 -14.09
N THR A 411 4.74 -15.54 -13.90
CA THR A 411 3.30 -15.43 -14.21
C THR A 411 3.05 -14.44 -15.35
N PHE A 412 2.00 -14.70 -16.14
CA PHE A 412 1.65 -13.96 -17.37
C PHE A 412 0.17 -13.61 -17.37
N THR A 413 -0.35 -13.20 -16.22
CA THR A 413 -1.78 -13.05 -15.93
C THR A 413 -2.46 -12.02 -16.82
N ASN A 414 -1.76 -10.93 -17.14
CA ASN A 414 -2.28 -9.80 -17.90
C ASN A 414 -1.74 -9.70 -19.34
N ASP A 415 -0.83 -10.56 -19.74
CA ASP A 415 -0.12 -10.44 -21.04
C ASP A 415 -1.07 -10.39 -22.25
N SER A 416 -2.15 -11.20 -22.23
CA SER A 416 -3.14 -11.22 -23.31
C SER A 416 -3.91 -9.91 -23.45
N VAL A 417 -4.24 -9.25 -22.34
CA VAL A 417 -4.92 -7.94 -22.34
C VAL A 417 -3.95 -6.85 -22.81
N LEU A 418 -2.73 -6.85 -22.25
CA LEU A 418 -1.71 -5.84 -22.56
C LEU A 418 -1.25 -5.89 -24.02
N ALA A 419 -1.18 -7.07 -24.64
CA ALA A 419 -0.80 -7.22 -26.03
C ALA A 419 -1.76 -6.50 -27.01
N GLY A 420 -3.02 -6.30 -26.61
CA GLY A 420 -4.03 -5.56 -27.35
C GLY A 420 -4.06 -4.06 -27.10
N LEU A 421 -3.15 -3.52 -26.25
CA LEU A 421 -3.18 -2.12 -25.81
C LEU A 421 -1.95 -1.34 -26.26
N ARG A 422 -2.17 -0.08 -26.64
CA ARG A 422 -1.13 0.93 -26.78
C ARG A 422 -1.07 1.75 -25.51
N LEU A 423 0.00 1.57 -24.75
CA LEU A 423 0.23 2.26 -23.49
C LEU A 423 1.05 3.54 -23.68
N ALA A 424 0.95 4.46 -22.71
CA ALA A 424 1.76 5.65 -22.62
C ALA A 424 3.24 5.30 -22.43
N SER A 425 4.12 6.11 -23.00
CA SER A 425 5.53 6.12 -22.62
C SER A 425 5.70 6.89 -21.30
N VAL A 426 6.60 6.42 -20.45
CA VAL A 426 6.86 7.00 -19.13
C VAL A 426 8.33 7.38 -19.05
N GLU A 427 8.59 8.62 -18.60
CA GLU A 427 9.93 9.15 -18.40
C GLU A 427 10.04 9.67 -16.97
N LYS A 428 11.08 9.27 -16.25
CA LYS A 428 11.44 9.87 -14.96
C LYS A 428 12.09 11.23 -15.21
N THR A 429 11.68 12.26 -14.47
CA THR A 429 12.15 13.63 -14.61
C THR A 429 12.79 14.11 -13.32
N ARG A 430 13.72 15.04 -13.45
CA ARG A 430 14.35 15.73 -12.32
C ARG A 430 14.49 17.21 -12.63
N PHE A 431 14.08 18.04 -11.71
CA PHE A 431 14.07 19.49 -11.88
C PHE A 431 14.24 20.20 -10.52
N PRO A 432 14.75 21.44 -10.50
CA PRO A 432 14.85 22.22 -9.28
C PRO A 432 13.50 22.82 -8.90
N SER A 433 13.16 22.78 -7.61
CA SER A 433 12.12 23.58 -7.00
C SER A 433 12.55 25.05 -6.90
N ARG A 434 11.66 25.90 -6.42
CA ARG A 434 11.90 27.35 -6.28
C ARG A 434 13.13 27.70 -5.44
N ASP A 435 13.41 26.92 -4.42
CA ASP A 435 14.57 27.08 -3.53
C ASP A 435 15.83 26.30 -3.98
N GLY A 436 15.78 25.68 -5.17
CA GLY A 436 16.87 24.88 -5.73
C GLY A 436 16.88 23.41 -5.30
N THR A 437 15.97 22.98 -4.40
CA THR A 437 15.83 21.58 -4.01
C THR A 437 15.51 20.73 -5.23
N GLN A 438 16.24 19.62 -5.43
CA GLN A 438 16.00 18.73 -6.56
C GLN A 438 14.79 17.86 -6.29
N ILE A 439 13.81 17.97 -7.17
CA ILE A 439 12.54 17.22 -7.12
C ILE A 439 12.53 16.22 -8.27
N GLU A 440 11.95 15.04 -8.03
CA GLU A 440 11.77 14.00 -9.05
C GLU A 440 10.29 13.74 -9.32
N GLY A 441 10.03 13.14 -10.46
CA GLY A 441 8.68 12.79 -10.86
C GLY A 441 8.66 11.96 -12.14
N PHE A 442 7.47 11.76 -12.69
CA PHE A 442 7.27 10.99 -13.92
C PHE A 442 6.37 11.76 -14.87
N VAL A 443 6.68 11.69 -16.17
CA VAL A 443 5.82 12.21 -17.23
C VAL A 443 5.34 11.07 -18.07
N TYR A 444 4.01 10.91 -18.15
CA TYR A 444 3.34 9.98 -19.04
C TYR A 444 2.93 10.73 -20.31
N THR A 445 3.34 10.21 -21.46
CA THR A 445 3.00 10.83 -22.76
C THR A 445 2.04 9.95 -23.55
N PRO A 446 1.06 10.55 -24.24
CA PRO A 446 0.11 9.81 -25.07
C PRO A 446 0.80 8.87 -26.07
N PRO A 447 0.22 7.71 -26.39
CA PRO A 447 0.75 6.85 -27.43
C PRO A 447 0.88 7.58 -28.77
N GLY A 448 2.12 7.65 -29.31
CA GLY A 448 2.43 8.39 -30.52
C GLY A 448 2.73 9.87 -30.32
N PHE A 449 2.84 10.32 -29.08
CA PHE A 449 3.24 11.71 -28.77
C PHE A 449 4.66 12.01 -29.27
N ALA A 450 4.81 13.16 -29.93
CA ALA A 450 6.12 13.68 -30.33
C ALA A 450 6.35 15.02 -29.63
N ARG A 451 7.35 15.07 -28.76
CA ARG A 451 7.72 16.28 -28.01
C ARG A 451 8.07 17.43 -28.96
N GLY A 452 7.59 18.63 -28.64
CA GLY A 452 7.87 19.83 -29.42
C GLY A 452 7.04 19.96 -30.71
N THR A 453 6.13 19.04 -31.01
CA THR A 453 5.21 19.16 -32.15
C THR A 453 4.05 20.09 -31.80
N PRO A 454 3.82 21.20 -32.53
CA PRO A 454 2.65 22.07 -32.30
C PRO A 454 1.32 21.42 -32.72
N PRO A 455 0.23 21.67 -31.98
CA PRO A 455 0.19 22.38 -30.69
C PRO A 455 0.65 21.46 -29.56
N PRO A 456 1.26 22.01 -28.49
CA PRO A 456 1.61 21.22 -27.30
C PRO A 456 0.36 20.53 -26.72
N ALA A 457 0.55 19.40 -26.04
CA ALA A 457 -0.58 18.62 -25.50
C ALA A 457 -1.22 19.30 -24.27
N PRO A 458 -2.54 19.13 -24.03
CA PRO A 458 -3.14 19.43 -22.74
C PRO A 458 -2.49 18.54 -21.66
N ALA A 459 -2.29 19.08 -20.46
CA ALA A 459 -1.59 18.35 -19.42
C ALA A 459 -2.31 18.36 -18.07
N LEU A 460 -2.10 17.30 -17.29
CA LEU A 460 -2.70 17.11 -16.00
C LEU A 460 -1.62 16.88 -14.94
N LEU A 461 -1.55 17.78 -13.95
CA LEU A 461 -0.82 17.54 -12.73
C LEU A 461 -1.64 16.58 -11.87
N ARG A 462 -1.14 15.38 -11.63
CA ARG A 462 -1.75 14.42 -10.70
C ARG A 462 -0.86 14.26 -9.49
N ILE A 463 -1.44 14.48 -8.31
CA ILE A 463 -0.74 14.50 -7.02
C ILE A 463 -1.09 13.23 -6.26
N HIS A 464 -0.08 12.53 -5.71
CA HIS A 464 -0.29 11.31 -4.94
C HIS A 464 -0.87 11.56 -3.54
N GLY A 465 -1.45 10.53 -2.95
CA GLY A 465 -1.86 10.51 -1.53
C GLY A 465 -0.66 10.34 -0.59
N GLY A 466 -0.90 10.43 0.69
CA GLY A 466 0.14 10.33 1.72
C GLY A 466 -0.05 11.38 2.80
N PRO A 467 0.92 12.31 3.07
CA PRO A 467 2.05 12.76 2.22
C PRO A 467 3.19 11.76 2.06
N VAL A 468 3.51 10.96 3.07
CA VAL A 468 4.64 10.02 3.07
C VAL A 468 4.31 8.79 2.21
N ALA A 469 4.35 8.99 0.92
CA ALA A 469 4.23 8.01 -0.15
C ALA A 469 5.05 8.52 -1.34
N GLN A 470 5.07 7.79 -2.46
CA GLN A 470 5.72 8.25 -3.68
C GLN A 470 5.06 7.64 -4.91
N TYR A 471 5.12 8.33 -6.03
CA TYR A 471 5.00 7.71 -7.35
C TYR A 471 6.27 6.89 -7.63
N THR A 472 6.07 5.70 -8.16
CA THR A 472 7.13 4.76 -8.48
C THR A 472 7.06 4.32 -9.94
N TRP A 473 8.03 3.51 -10.39
CA TRP A 473 8.00 2.81 -11.66
C TRP A 473 6.90 1.72 -11.74
N ALA A 474 5.77 1.93 -11.07
CA ALA A 474 4.64 1.02 -11.10
C ALA A 474 3.70 1.29 -12.28
N PHE A 475 2.89 0.28 -12.65
CA PHE A 475 1.75 0.49 -13.53
C PHE A 475 0.71 1.35 -12.84
N ASN A 476 0.43 2.52 -13.39
CA ASN A 476 -0.61 3.42 -12.90
C ASN A 476 -1.74 3.48 -13.94
N PHE A 477 -2.87 2.80 -13.65
CA PHE A 477 -4.00 2.71 -14.57
C PHE A 477 -4.59 4.09 -14.90
N GLU A 478 -4.74 4.96 -13.90
CA GLU A 478 -5.30 6.30 -14.08
C GLU A 478 -4.44 7.15 -15.02
N ALA A 479 -3.11 7.17 -14.81
CA ALA A 479 -2.20 7.89 -15.67
C ALA A 479 -2.18 7.33 -17.11
N GLN A 480 -2.20 6.00 -17.25
CA GLN A 480 -2.30 5.34 -18.55
C GLN A 480 -3.62 5.69 -19.27
N LEU A 481 -4.74 5.72 -18.53
CA LEU A 481 -6.06 6.09 -19.07
C LEU A 481 -6.10 7.56 -19.54
N LEU A 482 -5.60 8.47 -18.72
CA LEU A 482 -5.55 9.89 -19.05
C LEU A 482 -4.64 10.16 -20.25
N ALA A 483 -3.50 9.47 -20.32
CA ALA A 483 -2.61 9.55 -21.48
C ALA A 483 -3.26 8.95 -22.76
N ALA A 484 -3.99 7.83 -22.64
CA ALA A 484 -4.78 7.27 -23.75
C ALA A 484 -5.86 8.24 -24.28
N ARG A 485 -6.32 9.17 -23.41
CA ARG A 485 -7.24 10.26 -23.80
C ARG A 485 -6.52 11.49 -24.34
N GLY A 486 -5.20 11.43 -24.55
CA GLY A 486 -4.39 12.47 -25.19
C GLY A 486 -3.89 13.56 -24.23
N TYR A 487 -3.88 13.31 -22.93
CA TYR A 487 -3.24 14.17 -21.94
C TYR A 487 -1.79 13.77 -21.68
N VAL A 488 -0.92 14.71 -21.52
CA VAL A 488 0.34 14.48 -20.81
C VAL A 488 0.01 14.47 -19.31
N VAL A 489 0.46 13.45 -18.60
CA VAL A 489 0.22 13.35 -17.14
C VAL A 489 1.53 13.58 -16.41
N ILE A 490 1.53 14.54 -15.51
CA ILE A 490 2.69 14.97 -14.72
C ILE A 490 2.49 14.44 -13.30
N HIS A 491 3.35 13.53 -12.88
CA HIS A 491 3.48 13.04 -11.51
C HIS A 491 4.71 13.71 -10.88
N VAL A 492 4.57 14.22 -9.68
CA VAL A 492 5.68 14.81 -8.91
C VAL A 492 5.74 14.12 -7.55
N ASN A 493 6.94 13.83 -7.08
CA ASN A 493 7.21 13.43 -5.71
C ASN A 493 7.70 14.67 -4.95
N PRO A 494 6.77 15.50 -4.39
CA PRO A 494 7.13 16.71 -3.68
C PRO A 494 7.77 16.39 -2.33
N ARG A 495 8.34 17.38 -1.67
CA ARG A 495 8.72 17.26 -0.25
C ARG A 495 7.53 16.79 0.57
N GLY A 496 7.79 15.90 1.52
CA GLY A 496 6.78 15.05 2.18
C GLY A 496 6.78 13.62 1.65
N SER A 497 7.26 13.36 0.42
CA SER A 497 7.28 12.01 -0.16
C SER A 497 8.31 11.09 0.49
N SER A 498 8.00 9.76 0.55
CA SER A 498 8.95 8.71 0.94
C SER A 498 10.02 8.49 -0.13
N GLY A 499 11.09 7.76 0.22
CA GLY A 499 12.15 7.37 -0.72
C GLY A 499 13.24 8.42 -0.96
N TYR A 500 13.17 9.58 -0.32
CA TYR A 500 14.13 10.69 -0.48
C TYR A 500 14.85 11.06 0.83
N GLY A 501 14.65 10.31 1.89
CA GLY A 501 15.22 10.53 3.21
C GLY A 501 14.34 11.30 4.16
N GLN A 502 14.65 11.22 5.46
CA GLN A 502 13.82 11.78 6.53
C GLN A 502 13.67 13.31 6.44
N ASP A 503 14.78 14.01 6.12
CA ASP A 503 14.73 15.47 5.98
C ASP A 503 13.80 15.93 4.85
N PHE A 504 13.72 15.15 3.76
CA PHE A 504 12.80 15.42 2.67
C PHE A 504 11.34 15.15 3.07
N CYS A 505 11.09 14.06 3.79
CA CYS A 505 9.76 13.75 4.34
C CYS A 505 9.28 14.86 5.28
N ARG A 506 10.07 15.22 6.30
CA ARG A 506 9.68 16.18 7.33
C ARG A 506 9.70 17.63 6.88
N ALA A 507 10.15 17.93 5.67
CA ALA A 507 10.28 19.31 5.17
C ALA A 507 8.96 20.08 5.13
N ILE A 508 7.83 19.39 5.20
CA ILE A 508 6.47 19.96 5.22
C ILE A 508 5.80 19.90 6.60
N TRP A 509 6.55 19.55 7.66
CA TRP A 509 6.03 19.49 9.01
C TRP A 509 5.36 20.81 9.42
N ALA A 510 4.09 20.77 9.79
CA ALA A 510 3.25 21.91 10.14
C ALA A 510 3.32 23.06 9.11
N ASP A 511 3.55 22.72 7.82
CA ASP A 511 3.76 23.68 6.73
C ASP A 511 3.20 23.20 5.37
N TRP A 512 2.17 22.37 5.41
CA TRP A 512 1.50 21.85 4.21
C TRP A 512 1.01 22.96 3.29
N GLY A 513 1.14 22.74 2.00
CA GLY A 513 0.73 23.68 0.97
C GLY A 513 1.74 24.80 0.68
N ASN A 514 2.96 24.73 1.18
CA ASN A 514 4.03 25.71 0.90
C ASN A 514 5.15 25.09 0.06
N LYS A 515 6.10 24.37 0.67
CA LYS A 515 7.20 23.75 -0.08
C LYS A 515 6.73 22.68 -1.07
N ASP A 516 5.78 21.87 -0.67
CA ASP A 516 5.13 20.87 -1.50
C ASP A 516 4.36 21.50 -2.67
N TYR A 517 3.70 22.65 -2.45
CA TYR A 517 3.12 23.45 -3.52
C TYR A 517 4.17 23.94 -4.51
N ASP A 518 5.28 24.56 -4.02
CA ASP A 518 6.36 25.02 -4.88
C ASP A 518 6.93 23.87 -5.74
N ASP A 519 7.05 22.67 -5.15
CA ASP A 519 7.59 21.49 -5.81
C ASP A 519 6.68 20.99 -6.96
N VAL A 520 5.37 20.89 -6.71
CA VAL A 520 4.44 20.41 -7.76
C VAL A 520 4.29 21.46 -8.88
N MET A 521 4.36 22.74 -8.54
CA MET A 521 4.35 23.81 -9.55
C MET A 521 5.62 23.83 -10.38
N ALA A 522 6.78 23.57 -9.79
CA ALA A 522 8.05 23.42 -10.51
C ALA A 522 8.00 22.25 -11.52
N GLY A 523 7.31 21.14 -11.18
CA GLY A 523 7.09 20.05 -12.11
C GLY A 523 6.24 20.42 -13.33
N VAL A 524 5.20 21.25 -13.13
CA VAL A 524 4.40 21.80 -14.24
C VAL A 524 5.26 22.71 -15.11
N ASP A 525 6.06 23.60 -14.49
CA ASP A 525 6.93 24.51 -15.21
C ASP A 525 8.02 23.76 -16.01
N ASP A 526 8.58 22.67 -15.46
CA ASP A 526 9.51 21.81 -16.19
C ASP A 526 8.85 21.14 -17.40
N ALA A 527 7.63 20.62 -17.24
CA ALA A 527 6.91 20.00 -18.34
C ALA A 527 6.57 21.00 -19.47
N VAL A 528 6.19 22.23 -19.12
CA VAL A 528 5.96 23.31 -20.10
C VAL A 528 7.26 23.70 -20.79
N ARG A 529 8.32 23.97 -20.04
CA ARG A 529 9.64 24.36 -20.56
C ARG A 529 10.24 23.31 -21.49
N ARG A 530 10.03 22.03 -21.18
CA ARG A 530 10.51 20.89 -22.00
C ARG A 530 9.62 20.59 -23.20
N GLY A 531 8.51 21.31 -23.40
CA GLY A 531 7.62 21.17 -24.55
C GLY A 531 6.67 19.97 -24.48
N TYR A 532 6.41 19.44 -23.28
CA TYR A 532 5.39 18.41 -23.07
C TYR A 532 4.00 19.00 -22.95
N ALA A 533 3.83 20.12 -22.23
CA ALA A 533 2.57 20.66 -21.80
C ALA A 533 2.25 22.04 -22.42
N ASP A 534 0.99 22.23 -22.79
CA ASP A 534 0.45 23.54 -23.14
C ASP A 534 0.12 24.32 -21.87
N PRO A 535 0.78 25.48 -21.60
CA PRO A 535 0.54 26.27 -20.40
C PRO A 535 -0.89 26.83 -20.29
N LYS A 536 -1.67 26.84 -21.40
CA LYS A 536 -3.06 27.31 -21.43
C LYS A 536 -4.08 26.19 -21.21
N ARG A 537 -3.66 24.93 -21.21
CA ARG A 537 -4.54 23.77 -21.12
C ARG A 537 -4.05 22.82 -20.02
N LEU A 538 -4.07 23.31 -18.78
CA LEU A 538 -3.63 22.59 -17.59
C LEU A 538 -4.81 22.20 -16.72
N GLY A 539 -4.79 20.98 -16.18
CA GLY A 539 -5.66 20.52 -15.13
C GLY A 539 -4.84 20.04 -13.92
N VAL A 540 -5.44 20.05 -12.73
CA VAL A 540 -4.83 19.55 -11.50
C VAL A 540 -5.80 18.63 -10.77
N GLY A 541 -5.27 17.69 -10.00
CA GLY A 541 -6.11 16.88 -9.12
C GLY A 541 -5.36 15.76 -8.41
N GLY A 542 -6.00 15.21 -7.40
CA GLY A 542 -5.50 14.10 -6.61
C GLY A 542 -6.56 13.52 -5.70
N TRP A 543 -6.16 12.53 -4.93
CA TRP A 543 -6.98 11.84 -3.92
C TRP A 543 -6.25 11.84 -2.59
N SER A 544 -6.97 11.98 -1.46
CA SER A 544 -6.35 12.03 -0.13
C SER A 544 -5.45 13.27 0.00
N TYR A 545 -4.23 13.13 0.50
CA TYR A 545 -3.27 14.23 0.49
C TYR A 545 -3.13 14.90 -0.89
N GLY A 546 -3.23 14.14 -2.00
CA GLY A 546 -3.24 14.71 -3.35
C GLY A 546 -4.43 15.62 -3.60
N GLY A 547 -5.59 15.35 -3.02
CA GLY A 547 -6.76 16.23 -3.00
C GLY A 547 -6.54 17.46 -2.11
N ILE A 548 -5.91 17.26 -0.95
CA ILE A 548 -5.55 18.33 0.00
C ILE A 548 -4.60 19.32 -0.68
N LEU A 549 -3.51 18.83 -1.29
CA LEU A 549 -2.58 19.70 -2.00
C LEU A 549 -3.21 20.35 -3.25
N THR A 550 -4.17 19.69 -3.91
CA THR A 550 -4.99 20.31 -4.96
C THR A 550 -5.75 21.52 -4.43
N ASN A 551 -6.33 21.44 -3.23
CA ASN A 551 -7.02 22.58 -2.60
C ASN A 551 -6.06 23.75 -2.34
N TYR A 552 -4.85 23.49 -1.87
CA TYR A 552 -3.83 24.55 -1.76
C TYR A 552 -3.46 25.15 -3.11
N VAL A 553 -3.27 24.32 -4.15
CA VAL A 553 -2.94 24.79 -5.49
C VAL A 553 -3.98 25.77 -6.00
N ILE A 554 -5.27 25.41 -5.97
CA ILE A 554 -6.34 26.26 -6.53
C ILE A 554 -6.64 27.49 -5.68
N THR A 555 -6.20 27.57 -4.42
CA THR A 555 -6.26 28.79 -3.61
C THR A 555 -5.12 29.77 -3.89
N LYS A 556 -4.02 29.29 -4.51
CA LYS A 556 -2.78 30.04 -4.73
C LYS A 556 -2.54 30.47 -6.17
N THR A 557 -3.19 29.81 -7.15
CA THR A 557 -2.99 30.10 -8.57
C THR A 557 -4.25 29.82 -9.39
N ASP A 558 -4.42 30.57 -10.48
CA ASP A 558 -5.50 30.44 -11.49
C ASP A 558 -5.04 29.75 -12.79
N ARG A 559 -3.84 29.18 -12.80
CA ARG A 559 -3.24 28.54 -14.00
C ARG A 559 -3.99 27.32 -14.51
N PHE A 560 -4.81 26.69 -13.67
CA PHE A 560 -5.48 25.45 -14.00
C PHE A 560 -6.93 25.70 -14.48
N ALA A 561 -7.26 25.19 -15.66
CA ALA A 561 -8.59 25.26 -16.23
C ALA A 561 -9.61 24.36 -15.55
N ALA A 562 -9.16 23.32 -14.85
CA ALA A 562 -9.97 22.37 -14.08
C ALA A 562 -9.22 21.80 -12.87
N ALA A 563 -9.97 21.53 -11.80
CA ALA A 563 -9.45 20.80 -10.64
C ALA A 563 -10.35 19.60 -10.30
N ILE A 564 -9.75 18.56 -9.77
CA ILE A 564 -10.44 17.41 -9.17
C ILE A 564 -9.85 17.16 -7.78
N SER A 565 -10.64 17.42 -6.73
CA SER A 565 -10.24 17.25 -5.35
C SER A 565 -11.05 16.10 -4.74
N GLY A 566 -10.41 14.94 -4.60
CA GLY A 566 -11.04 13.72 -4.10
C GLY A 566 -10.61 13.38 -2.69
N ALA A 567 -11.56 12.99 -1.84
CA ALA A 567 -11.35 12.62 -0.44
C ALA A 567 -10.33 13.56 0.23
N SER A 568 -10.66 14.86 0.28
CA SER A 568 -9.71 15.90 0.64
C SER A 568 -10.16 16.73 1.83
N GLU A 569 -9.21 17.28 2.54
CA GLU A 569 -9.44 18.19 3.67
C GLU A 569 -9.24 19.64 3.24
N VAL A 570 -10.01 20.53 3.85
CA VAL A 570 -9.91 21.97 3.61
C VAL A 570 -9.93 22.78 4.91
N LEU A 571 -10.53 22.25 5.97
CA LEU A 571 -10.67 22.90 7.27
C LEU A 571 -10.23 21.94 8.37
N TYR A 572 -8.95 22.01 8.76
CA TYR A 572 -8.34 21.04 9.65
C TYR A 572 -9.01 20.95 11.03
N ALA A 573 -9.46 22.07 11.59
CA ALA A 573 -10.18 22.06 12.86
C ALA A 573 -11.50 21.26 12.81
N ALA A 574 -12.12 21.11 11.63
CA ALA A 574 -13.30 20.28 11.45
C ALA A 574 -12.99 18.77 11.40
N ASN A 575 -11.73 18.40 11.16
CA ASN A 575 -11.29 17.00 11.13
C ASN A 575 -11.04 16.44 12.51
N TYR A 576 -10.57 17.28 13.43
CA TYR A 576 -10.20 16.81 14.77
C TYR A 576 -11.37 16.09 15.44
N GLY A 577 -11.17 14.78 15.70
CA GLY A 577 -12.20 13.87 16.20
C GLY A 577 -13.20 13.37 15.15
N HIS A 578 -13.11 13.82 13.89
CA HIS A 578 -13.87 13.27 12.76
C HIS A 578 -13.08 12.25 11.95
N ASP A 579 -11.81 12.48 11.72
CA ASP A 579 -10.86 11.50 11.19
C ASP A 579 -10.32 10.56 12.30
N HIS A 580 -9.36 9.74 11.95
CA HIS A 580 -8.71 8.80 12.88
C HIS A 580 -7.27 9.19 13.23
N TYR A 581 -6.85 10.42 12.93
CA TYR A 581 -5.47 10.90 13.06
C TYR A 581 -5.25 11.82 14.27
N GLN A 582 -6.04 11.68 15.35
CA GLN A 582 -5.95 12.59 16.51
C GLN A 582 -4.53 12.67 17.10
N TYR A 583 -3.79 11.54 17.15
CA TYR A 583 -2.43 11.52 17.69
C TYR A 583 -1.48 12.32 16.81
N GLU A 584 -1.52 12.08 15.52
CA GLU A 584 -0.67 12.70 14.53
C GLU A 584 -0.93 14.21 14.44
N TRP A 585 -2.21 14.62 14.41
CA TRP A 585 -2.58 16.04 14.43
C TRP A 585 -2.11 16.75 15.71
N GLU A 586 -2.32 16.14 16.87
CA GLU A 586 -1.88 16.71 18.13
C GLU A 586 -0.37 16.85 18.21
N ARG A 587 0.37 15.90 17.62
CA ARG A 587 1.82 15.92 17.59
C ARG A 587 2.36 16.95 16.61
N GLU A 588 1.78 17.05 15.43
CA GLU A 588 2.23 17.97 14.38
C GLU A 588 1.75 19.40 14.60
N LEU A 589 0.48 19.60 14.92
CA LEU A 589 -0.15 20.92 15.00
C LEU A 589 -0.41 21.39 16.45
N GLY A 590 -0.29 20.50 17.42
CA GLY A 590 -0.73 20.76 18.80
C GLY A 590 -2.26 20.73 18.94
N LEU A 591 -2.75 20.83 20.17
CA LEU A 591 -4.19 20.81 20.45
C LEU A 591 -4.90 22.01 19.82
N PRO A 592 -6.03 21.84 19.10
CA PRO A 592 -6.70 22.93 18.36
C PRO A 592 -7.07 24.12 19.24
N TRP A 593 -7.52 23.90 20.46
CA TRP A 593 -7.88 24.97 21.42
C TRP A 593 -6.67 25.69 22.05
N LYS A 594 -5.45 25.15 21.89
CA LYS A 594 -4.21 25.78 22.35
C LYS A 594 -3.41 26.42 21.23
N ASN A 595 -3.54 25.95 20.00
CA ASN A 595 -2.76 26.39 18.85
C ASN A 595 -3.66 26.76 17.65
N ARG A 596 -4.77 27.42 17.93
CA ARG A 596 -5.82 27.76 16.96
C ARG A 596 -5.28 28.47 15.71
N GLU A 597 -4.36 29.40 15.90
CA GLU A 597 -3.79 30.20 14.81
C GLU A 597 -3.08 29.33 13.76
N LEU A 598 -2.35 28.30 14.19
CA LEU A 598 -1.69 27.36 13.27
C LEU A 598 -2.73 26.55 12.47
N TRP A 599 -3.76 26.00 13.14
CA TRP A 599 -4.83 25.24 12.50
C TRP A 599 -5.60 26.08 11.47
N GLU A 600 -5.88 27.33 11.79
CA GLU A 600 -6.54 28.28 10.86
C GLU A 600 -5.62 28.63 9.68
N ARG A 601 -4.35 28.93 9.93
CA ARG A 601 -3.37 29.31 8.90
C ARG A 601 -3.15 28.20 7.87
N LEU A 602 -3.13 26.95 8.31
CA LEU A 602 -2.93 25.78 7.44
C LEU A 602 -4.22 25.34 6.72
N SER A 603 -5.39 25.84 7.08
CA SER A 603 -6.64 25.43 6.44
C SER A 603 -6.86 26.16 5.11
N PRO A 604 -6.86 25.46 3.94
CA PRO A 604 -7.11 26.08 2.63
C PRO A 604 -8.47 26.80 2.56
N PHE A 605 -9.45 26.37 3.36
CA PHE A 605 -10.79 26.96 3.42
C PHE A 605 -10.75 28.46 3.71
N ASN A 606 -9.78 28.94 4.49
CA ASN A 606 -9.64 30.37 4.83
C ASN A 606 -9.21 31.23 3.66
N ALA A 607 -8.86 30.62 2.51
CA ALA A 607 -8.55 31.29 1.25
C ALA A 607 -9.52 30.92 0.11
N VAL A 608 -10.68 30.34 0.43
CA VAL A 608 -11.64 29.79 -0.54
C VAL A 608 -12.13 30.81 -1.55
N GLU A 609 -12.24 32.10 -1.16
CA GLU A 609 -12.66 33.19 -2.04
C GLU A 609 -11.73 33.37 -3.26
N ARG A 610 -10.47 32.99 -3.16
CA ARG A 610 -9.48 33.07 -4.23
C ARG A 610 -9.67 32.01 -5.31
N ILE A 611 -10.42 30.96 -5.03
CA ILE A 611 -10.63 29.85 -5.98
C ILE A 611 -11.51 30.36 -7.13
N VAL A 612 -10.95 30.26 -8.35
CA VAL A 612 -11.68 30.57 -9.59
C VAL A 612 -11.79 29.32 -10.48
N THR A 613 -10.98 28.31 -10.22
CA THR A 613 -10.89 27.07 -11.01
C THR A 613 -12.17 26.23 -10.87
N PRO A 614 -12.81 25.80 -11.97
CA PRO A 614 -13.86 24.80 -11.94
C PRO A 614 -13.40 23.53 -11.20
N THR A 615 -14.14 23.12 -10.15
CA THR A 615 -13.68 22.07 -9.24
C THR A 615 -14.71 20.96 -9.08
N LEU A 616 -14.30 19.72 -9.39
CA LEU A 616 -15.03 18.49 -9.08
C LEU A 616 -14.59 17.96 -7.72
N LEU A 617 -15.54 17.77 -6.82
CA LEU A 617 -15.33 17.28 -5.46
C LEU A 617 -15.90 15.88 -5.31
N MET A 618 -15.19 14.98 -4.64
CA MET A 618 -15.62 13.58 -4.51
C MET A 618 -15.20 12.99 -3.16
N GLY A 619 -16.02 12.09 -2.60
CA GLY A 619 -15.69 11.38 -1.37
C GLY A 619 -16.64 10.21 -1.07
N GLY A 620 -16.27 9.33 -0.17
CA GLY A 620 -17.14 8.28 0.39
C GLY A 620 -17.86 8.80 1.64
N ASP A 621 -19.14 8.45 1.82
CA ASP A 621 -19.92 8.89 3.00
C ASP A 621 -19.50 8.18 4.31
N LYS A 622 -18.69 7.14 4.22
CA LYS A 622 -18.10 6.39 5.35
C LYS A 622 -16.58 6.58 5.47
N ASP A 623 -16.06 7.57 4.80
CA ASP A 623 -14.64 7.91 4.89
C ASP A 623 -14.34 8.55 6.26
N TRP A 624 -13.59 7.82 7.10
CA TRP A 624 -13.09 8.30 8.38
C TRP A 624 -11.58 8.48 8.40
N ASN A 625 -10.96 8.31 7.25
CA ASN A 625 -9.58 8.72 6.99
C ASN A 625 -9.55 10.22 6.62
N VAL A 626 -10.35 10.58 5.61
CA VAL A 626 -10.54 11.97 5.15
C VAL A 626 -12.04 12.24 5.04
N PRO A 627 -12.66 12.70 6.12
CA PRO A 627 -14.11 12.76 6.24
C PRO A 627 -14.81 13.62 5.19
N VAL A 628 -15.94 13.11 4.68
CA VAL A 628 -16.69 13.69 3.56
C VAL A 628 -17.18 15.14 3.81
N GLN A 629 -17.38 15.53 5.07
CA GLN A 629 -17.81 16.89 5.40
C GLN A 629 -16.88 17.98 4.87
N ASN A 630 -15.59 17.71 4.67
CA ASN A 630 -14.65 18.68 4.13
C ASN A 630 -14.92 18.99 2.66
N VAL A 631 -15.21 17.99 1.84
CA VAL A 631 -15.59 18.22 0.43
C VAL A 631 -16.98 18.87 0.35
N GLU A 632 -17.91 18.57 1.28
CA GLU A 632 -19.21 19.21 1.39
C GLU A 632 -19.08 20.71 1.76
N GLN A 633 -18.20 21.05 2.72
CA GLN A 633 -17.92 22.44 3.09
C GLN A 633 -17.34 23.22 1.91
N LEU A 634 -16.36 22.65 1.20
CA LEU A 634 -15.77 23.28 0.03
C LEU A 634 -16.79 23.45 -1.10
N TYR A 635 -17.62 22.42 -1.36
CA TYR A 635 -18.72 22.51 -2.33
C TYR A 635 -19.67 23.66 -2.01
N GLN A 636 -20.15 23.73 -0.77
CA GLN A 636 -21.08 24.77 -0.37
C GLN A 636 -20.50 26.17 -0.54
N ALA A 637 -19.21 26.35 -0.20
CA ALA A 637 -18.50 27.63 -0.36
C ALA A 637 -18.37 28.02 -1.85
N LEU A 638 -17.91 27.08 -2.70
CA LEU A 638 -17.74 27.31 -4.14
C LEU A 638 -19.08 27.61 -4.83
N ARG A 639 -20.16 26.91 -4.46
CA ARG A 639 -21.52 27.21 -4.95
C ARG A 639 -21.96 28.61 -4.56
N ARG A 640 -21.72 29.01 -3.31
CA ARG A 640 -22.05 30.35 -2.82
C ARG A 640 -21.28 31.44 -3.55
N LEU A 641 -20.03 31.17 -3.91
CA LEU A 641 -19.16 32.06 -4.70
C LEU A 641 -19.49 32.05 -6.20
N GLY A 642 -20.50 31.28 -6.65
CA GLY A 642 -20.88 31.18 -8.06
C GLY A 642 -19.85 30.45 -8.93
N ARG A 643 -18.96 29.62 -8.34
CA ARG A 643 -17.94 28.87 -9.07
C ARG A 643 -18.53 27.59 -9.65
N PRO A 644 -18.15 27.21 -10.91
CA PRO A 644 -18.52 25.91 -11.46
C PRO A 644 -17.98 24.80 -10.57
N THR A 645 -18.87 24.00 -9.97
CA THR A 645 -18.49 22.90 -9.08
C THR A 645 -19.55 21.81 -9.07
N GLU A 646 -19.11 20.58 -8.94
CA GLU A 646 -19.95 19.40 -8.70
C GLU A 646 -19.44 18.66 -7.47
N LEU A 647 -20.35 18.03 -6.71
CA LEU A 647 -20.05 17.16 -5.58
C LEU A 647 -20.58 15.77 -5.88
N VAL A 648 -19.72 14.77 -5.76
CA VAL A 648 -20.08 13.34 -5.88
C VAL A 648 -19.79 12.62 -4.57
N VAL A 649 -20.82 12.15 -3.91
CA VAL A 649 -20.69 11.35 -2.69
C VAL A 649 -21.02 9.89 -3.02
N TYR A 650 -20.11 8.97 -2.74
CA TYR A 650 -20.29 7.54 -2.98
C TYR A 650 -20.88 6.84 -1.74
N PRO A 651 -22.15 6.40 -1.79
CA PRO A 651 -22.80 5.80 -0.65
C PRO A 651 -22.14 4.51 -0.16
N GLY A 652 -21.96 4.38 1.15
CA GLY A 652 -21.37 3.20 1.79
C GLY A 652 -19.88 3.03 1.57
N GLN A 653 -19.21 3.98 0.89
CA GLN A 653 -17.77 3.88 0.63
C GLN A 653 -16.95 4.59 1.71
N SER A 654 -15.84 3.96 2.09
CA SER A 654 -14.80 4.54 2.94
C SER A 654 -13.78 5.32 2.10
N HIS A 655 -12.58 5.56 2.62
CA HIS A 655 -11.51 6.27 1.91
C HIS A 655 -11.17 5.62 0.56
N ARG A 656 -11.24 4.30 0.48
CA ARG A 656 -11.09 3.55 -0.76
C ARG A 656 -12.46 3.26 -1.36
N ILE A 657 -12.73 3.83 -2.53
CA ILE A 657 -13.88 3.42 -3.33
C ILE A 657 -13.63 2.01 -3.84
N ARG A 658 -14.47 1.05 -3.44
CA ARG A 658 -14.29 -0.37 -3.76
C ARG A 658 -15.35 -0.93 -4.69
N THR A 659 -16.54 -0.36 -4.69
CA THR A 659 -17.66 -0.80 -5.55
C THR A 659 -17.29 -0.60 -7.02
N PRO A 660 -17.31 -1.65 -7.85
CA PRO A 660 -16.85 -1.60 -9.24
C PRO A 660 -17.50 -0.51 -10.09
N SER A 661 -18.83 -0.37 -10.02
CA SER A 661 -19.54 0.69 -10.76
C SER A 661 -19.13 2.09 -10.31
N TYR A 662 -18.82 2.30 -9.02
CA TYR A 662 -18.33 3.57 -8.51
C TYR A 662 -16.89 3.87 -8.97
N LEU A 663 -16.04 2.84 -9.06
CA LEU A 663 -14.70 3.00 -9.66
C LEU A 663 -14.79 3.42 -11.13
N LYS A 664 -15.72 2.83 -11.88
CA LYS A 664 -16.02 3.20 -13.26
C LYS A 664 -16.51 4.63 -13.34
N ASP A 665 -17.56 4.98 -12.59
CA ASP A 665 -18.14 6.32 -12.53
C ASP A 665 -17.10 7.39 -12.18
N ARG A 666 -16.25 7.13 -11.19
CA ARG A 666 -15.17 8.05 -10.81
C ARG A 666 -14.24 8.36 -11.98
N LEU A 667 -13.77 7.36 -12.69
CA LEU A 667 -12.85 7.56 -13.82
C LEU A 667 -13.55 8.23 -15.01
N GLU A 668 -14.80 7.88 -15.30
CA GLU A 668 -15.59 8.53 -16.34
C GLU A 668 -15.83 10.01 -16.05
N ARG A 669 -16.13 10.36 -14.78
CA ARG A 669 -16.24 11.76 -14.34
C ARG A 669 -14.92 12.51 -14.44
N TYR A 670 -13.79 11.89 -14.09
CA TYR A 670 -12.47 12.47 -14.28
C TYR A 670 -12.25 12.87 -15.76
N LEU A 671 -12.51 11.95 -16.66
CA LEU A 671 -12.38 12.20 -18.11
C LEU A 671 -13.33 13.31 -18.58
N ALA A 672 -14.61 13.23 -18.21
CA ALA A 672 -15.61 14.24 -18.63
C ALA A 672 -15.29 15.63 -18.11
N TRP A 673 -14.84 15.74 -16.82
CA TRP A 673 -14.49 17.03 -16.22
C TRP A 673 -13.29 17.68 -16.90
N TYR A 674 -12.21 16.92 -17.13
CA TYR A 674 -11.04 17.43 -17.81
C TYR A 674 -11.30 17.69 -19.29
N ASP A 675 -12.04 16.83 -20.01
CA ASP A 675 -12.38 17.05 -21.42
C ASP A 675 -13.21 18.37 -21.58
N ARG A 676 -14.14 18.64 -20.67
CA ARG A 676 -14.95 19.86 -20.68
C ARG A 676 -14.12 21.12 -20.45
N TYR A 677 -13.31 21.17 -19.42
CA TYR A 677 -12.69 22.43 -18.99
C TYR A 677 -11.25 22.61 -19.49
N VAL A 678 -10.49 21.53 -19.68
CA VAL A 678 -9.10 21.60 -20.16
C VAL A 678 -9.01 21.57 -21.67
N LYS A 679 -9.83 20.73 -22.33
CA LYS A 679 -9.85 20.64 -23.80
C LYS A 679 -10.91 21.52 -24.45
N GLY A 680 -11.95 21.95 -23.71
CA GLY A 680 -13.10 22.67 -24.28
C GLY A 680 -14.00 21.78 -25.15
N THR A 681 -13.89 20.48 -25.04
CA THR A 681 -14.73 19.50 -25.75
C THR A 681 -15.83 19.04 -24.79
N GLY A 682 -17.11 19.37 -25.08
CA GLY A 682 -18.22 19.02 -24.19
C GLY A 682 -18.33 17.52 -23.95
N GLY A 683 -17.92 17.07 -22.78
CA GLY A 683 -18.14 15.73 -22.27
C GLY A 683 -19.38 15.72 -21.37
N THR A 684 -20.43 14.98 -21.75
CA THR A 684 -21.46 14.55 -20.82
C THR A 684 -21.07 13.19 -20.27
N VAL A 685 -21.21 13.00 -18.96
CA VAL A 685 -21.11 11.65 -18.36
C VAL A 685 -22.29 10.86 -18.91
N THR A 686 -22.03 9.94 -19.83
CA THR A 686 -23.07 9.03 -20.36
C THR A 686 -23.18 7.87 -19.39
N GLY A 687 -24.28 7.78 -18.64
CA GLY A 687 -24.57 6.57 -17.88
C GLY A 687 -25.32 6.73 -16.55
N LEU A 688 -25.41 7.93 -16.02
CA LEU A 688 -26.32 8.19 -14.89
C LEU A 688 -27.27 9.30 -15.31
N GLU A 689 -28.44 8.92 -15.78
CA GLU A 689 -29.57 9.85 -15.92
C GLU A 689 -29.87 10.45 -14.53
N ARG A 690 -30.16 11.75 -14.51
CA ARG A 690 -30.43 12.60 -13.36
C ARG A 690 -31.55 12.07 -12.47
#